data_847990d969db2f337b73aab19a1fb569
#
_entry.id   847990d969db2f337b73aab19a1fb569
#
_cell.length_a   1.000
_cell.length_b   1.000
_cell.length_c   1.000
_cell.angle_alpha   90.00
_cell.angle_beta   90.00
_cell.angle_gamma   90.00
#
_symmetry.space_group_name_H-M   'P 1'
#
loop_
_entity.id
_entity.type
_entity.pdbx_description
1 polymer ?
#
loop_
_entity_poly.entity_id
_entity_poly.type
_entity_poly.pdbx_seq_one_letter_code
_entity_poly.pdbx_strand_id
1 'polypeptide(L)'
;MTAPGSSQVPAPGQGRATGTVPTADQGRATGTAPITRSAHVIATAGHVDHGKSTLVRALTGIEPDRWDEEKRRGLTIDLGFAWTTLPSGREVSFVDVPGHERFLGNMLAGLGPAPVVLFVIAADEGWMPQSSDHRDAVAALGIRHGLIVVTRTDAAPEAVPAVVERARAEFAGTGLADAPAVAVSALHDAAPQNARRSAPARPDAERISTGLDALREQLDAVLADMPAPDPRARVRLWIDRAFSVSGSGTVATGTLDQGSLRVGGELELASAAGARAGAAETRTGGTGARTGSASSGAEAGPRVGIRGLQTHNDSAGALRPVTRAAVNLRGVAAEEVHRGDALVTPGAWMLAGVIDVRRRSGEALDEAPLHLAVHVGTAAVQARLRPFDAEHARLTLERPLPLAVGDRMLLRSTGERAVLGGVDVLDVDPPELHRRGAAHRRAAELAELDPEGDVAVEVRRRGAVPEPVLLAMGIEVPAELPAGVVRLGETLLADESRIREWARALAALVEREHEADALSRGVTGKAAADSLDLPELGAARSLLLGAVVRTAGLTVADGRIRARGAAADLGAAEGAVRTLEAGWRDRPFHAPEAHALRELGLGSRELAAAEQRGRLLRLGGRLGHGGAGTSGGTAKEGEGIVLGPTAPAQAMRLLAGLEQPFTTSQARQALDTTRRTVIPLLEHLDARGWTRRLDAGHREVVR
;
A
#
# COMPACT_ATOMS: atom_id res chain seq x y z
N MET A 1 39.74 -19.35 45.93
CA MET A 1 38.32 -19.26 45.64
C MET A 1 38.19 -18.98 44.16
N THR A 2 38.02 -20.04 43.38
CA THR A 2 38.02 -20.07 41.93
C THR A 2 36.58 -19.99 41.43
N ALA A 3 36.32 -19.06 40.54
CA ALA A 3 35.02 -18.92 39.86
C ALA A 3 34.81 -20.03 38.82
N PRO A 4 33.58 -20.53 38.60
CA PRO A 4 33.31 -21.55 37.60
C PRO A 4 33.15 -20.93 36.20
N GLY A 5 33.70 -21.65 35.21
CA GLY A 5 33.78 -21.24 33.81
C GLY A 5 32.42 -21.28 33.09
N SER A 6 32.29 -20.33 32.20
CA SER A 6 31.22 -20.21 31.22
C SER A 6 31.31 -21.33 30.18
N SER A 7 30.32 -22.20 30.12
CA SER A 7 30.15 -23.17 29.04
C SER A 7 29.59 -22.47 27.80
N GLN A 8 30.42 -22.27 26.77
CA GLN A 8 30.02 -21.91 25.43
C GLN A 8 29.27 -23.07 24.80
N VAL A 9 28.05 -22.83 24.35
CA VAL A 9 27.30 -23.70 23.46
C VAL A 9 27.87 -23.55 22.06
N PRO A 10 28.29 -24.63 21.37
CA PRO A 10 28.80 -24.54 20.02
C PRO A 10 27.68 -24.18 19.02
N ALA A 11 27.97 -23.28 18.09
CA ALA A 11 27.14 -22.95 16.94
C ALA A 11 26.91 -24.19 16.07
N PRO A 12 25.74 -24.33 15.42
CA PRO A 12 25.46 -25.48 14.56
C PRO A 12 26.36 -25.46 13.34
N GLY A 13 27.15 -26.54 13.20
CA GLY A 13 28.08 -26.75 12.11
C GLY A 13 27.37 -26.82 10.77
N GLN A 14 27.95 -26.15 9.77
CA GLN A 14 27.60 -26.24 8.37
C GLN A 14 27.92 -27.68 7.85
N GLY A 15 26.93 -28.56 7.89
CA GLY A 15 27.01 -29.85 7.24
C GLY A 15 26.89 -29.70 5.72
N ARG A 16 27.96 -29.96 5.00
CA ARG A 16 27.94 -30.09 3.53
C ARG A 16 27.00 -31.23 3.14
N ALA A 17 25.90 -30.92 2.53
CA ALA A 17 25.04 -31.90 1.88
C ALA A 17 25.69 -32.36 0.55
N THR A 18 26.28 -33.55 0.54
CA THR A 18 26.62 -34.25 -0.69
C THR A 18 25.46 -35.14 -1.12
N GLY A 19 24.41 -34.52 -1.65
CA GLY A 19 23.35 -35.21 -2.36
C GLY A 19 23.66 -35.20 -3.85
N THR A 20 24.03 -36.33 -4.43
CA THR A 20 24.12 -36.55 -5.87
C THR A 20 22.73 -36.39 -6.49
N VAL A 21 22.53 -35.27 -7.18
CA VAL A 21 21.38 -35.05 -8.07
C VAL A 21 21.66 -35.82 -9.35
N PRO A 22 20.76 -36.67 -9.87
CA PRO A 22 20.89 -37.23 -11.18
C PRO A 22 20.95 -36.13 -12.23
N THR A 23 21.99 -36.12 -13.05
CA THR A 23 22.09 -35.24 -14.22
C THR A 23 20.97 -35.58 -15.18
N ALA A 24 19.99 -34.67 -15.28
CA ALA A 24 18.95 -34.77 -16.30
C ALA A 24 19.54 -34.52 -17.67
N ASP A 25 19.33 -35.48 -18.54
CA ASP A 25 19.57 -35.48 -19.97
C ASP A 25 18.93 -34.23 -20.62
N GLN A 26 19.73 -33.48 -21.39
CA GLN A 26 19.27 -32.28 -22.11
C GLN A 26 18.43 -32.71 -23.32
N GLY A 27 17.22 -33.14 -23.09
CA GLY A 27 16.16 -33.34 -24.08
C GLY A 27 15.32 -32.08 -24.24
N ARG A 28 15.57 -31.37 -25.33
CA ARG A 28 14.85 -30.21 -25.83
C ARG A 28 13.35 -30.51 -26.01
N ALA A 29 12.51 -30.14 -25.05
CA ALA A 29 11.06 -30.15 -25.19
C ALA A 29 10.52 -28.73 -25.00
N THR A 30 10.39 -28.01 -26.13
CA THR A 30 9.54 -26.82 -26.23
C THR A 30 8.09 -27.29 -26.34
N GLY A 31 7.45 -27.46 -25.20
CA GLY A 31 6.01 -27.74 -25.12
C GLY A 31 5.45 -27.07 -23.89
N THR A 32 4.83 -25.91 -24.08
CA THR A 32 3.98 -25.28 -23.06
C THR A 32 2.80 -26.19 -22.78
N ALA A 33 2.91 -27.08 -21.79
CA ALA A 33 1.77 -27.83 -21.31
C ALA A 33 0.76 -26.84 -20.71
N PRO A 34 -0.53 -26.96 -21.02
CA PRO A 34 -1.56 -26.08 -20.44
C PRO A 34 -1.66 -26.35 -18.95
N ILE A 35 -1.54 -25.28 -18.17
CA ILE A 35 -1.70 -25.28 -16.70
C ILE A 35 -3.20 -25.48 -16.41
N THR A 36 -3.66 -26.72 -16.24
CA THR A 36 -5.09 -27.03 -16.11
C THR A 36 -5.47 -27.77 -14.84
N ARG A 37 -4.50 -28.01 -13.92
CA ARG A 37 -4.83 -28.72 -12.67
C ARG A 37 -4.91 -27.74 -11.49
N SER A 38 -5.98 -27.86 -10.69
CA SER A 38 -6.07 -27.13 -9.41
C SER A 38 -5.09 -27.78 -8.43
N ALA A 39 -4.24 -26.94 -7.85
CA ALA A 39 -3.27 -27.36 -6.83
C ALA A 39 -3.74 -26.89 -5.46
N HIS A 40 -3.44 -27.64 -4.41
CA HIS A 40 -3.78 -27.33 -3.03
C HIS A 40 -2.60 -27.62 -2.12
N VAL A 41 -2.50 -26.86 -1.01
CA VAL A 41 -1.49 -27.09 0.03
C VAL A 41 -2.20 -27.44 1.33
N ILE A 42 -1.76 -28.53 1.97
CA ILE A 42 -2.33 -29.07 3.19
C ILE A 42 -1.20 -29.21 4.21
N ALA A 43 -1.40 -28.69 5.42
CA ALA A 43 -0.46 -28.93 6.52
C ALA A 43 -0.97 -30.07 7.43
N THR A 44 -0.05 -30.82 8.01
CA THR A 44 -0.38 -31.72 9.12
C THR A 44 -0.39 -30.96 10.44
N ALA A 45 -1.13 -31.40 11.43
CA ALA A 45 -1.11 -30.95 12.82
C ALA A 45 -1.35 -32.12 13.76
N GLY A 46 -0.99 -31.97 15.03
CA GLY A 46 -1.17 -33.01 16.05
C GLY A 46 0.11 -33.33 16.80
N HIS A 47 -0.01 -34.14 17.86
CA HIS A 47 1.07 -34.49 18.78
C HIS A 47 2.26 -35.14 18.06
N VAL A 48 3.45 -35.13 18.69
CA VAL A 48 4.60 -35.94 18.28
C VAL A 48 4.19 -37.42 18.35
N ASP A 49 4.73 -38.24 17.46
CA ASP A 49 4.47 -39.70 17.38
C ASP A 49 3.03 -40.11 17.03
N HIS A 50 2.07 -39.21 16.81
CA HIS A 50 0.74 -39.54 16.32
C HIS A 50 0.70 -40.00 14.86
N GLY A 51 1.85 -40.17 14.19
CA GLY A 51 1.95 -40.76 12.86
C GLY A 51 1.73 -39.78 11.70
N LYS A 52 1.95 -38.49 11.87
CA LYS A 52 1.81 -37.46 10.81
C LYS A 52 2.64 -37.79 9.56
N SER A 53 3.97 -37.98 9.72
CA SER A 53 4.88 -38.29 8.62
C SER A 53 4.56 -39.65 8.00
N THR A 54 4.19 -40.66 8.82
CA THR A 54 3.76 -41.96 8.35
C THR A 54 2.48 -41.87 7.51
N LEU A 55 1.52 -41.05 7.93
CA LEU A 55 0.30 -40.79 7.17
C LEU A 55 0.58 -40.13 5.81
N VAL A 56 1.40 -39.10 5.83
CA VAL A 56 1.81 -38.40 4.61
C VAL A 56 2.52 -39.35 3.63
N ARG A 57 3.45 -40.20 4.14
CA ARG A 57 4.09 -41.22 3.34
C ARG A 57 3.11 -42.26 2.80
N ALA A 58 2.14 -42.68 3.57
CA ALA A 58 1.12 -43.64 3.12
C ALA A 58 0.21 -43.07 2.02
N LEU A 59 -0.11 -41.77 2.09
CA LEU A 59 -0.92 -41.07 1.10
C LEU A 59 -0.17 -40.82 -0.22
N THR A 60 1.13 -40.53 -0.14
CA THR A 60 1.92 -39.96 -1.25
C THR A 60 2.95 -40.94 -1.83
N GLY A 61 3.39 -41.90 -1.02
CA GLY A 61 4.55 -42.76 -1.32
C GLY A 61 5.92 -42.03 -1.16
N ILE A 62 5.92 -40.77 -0.73
CA ILE A 62 7.12 -39.94 -0.57
C ILE A 62 7.45 -39.83 0.92
N GLU A 63 8.72 -40.03 1.28
CA GLU A 63 9.22 -39.81 2.64
C GLU A 63 9.39 -38.31 2.90
N PRO A 64 8.61 -37.68 3.81
CA PRO A 64 8.70 -36.26 4.07
C PRO A 64 9.96 -35.87 4.87
N ASP A 65 10.47 -36.77 5.73
CA ASP A 65 11.64 -36.56 6.57
C ASP A 65 12.94 -36.64 5.74
N ARG A 66 13.68 -35.56 5.68
CA ARG A 66 14.86 -35.41 4.82
C ARG A 66 16.19 -35.63 5.54
N TRP A 67 16.23 -35.29 6.83
CA TRP A 67 17.47 -35.32 7.59
C TRP A 67 17.71 -36.71 8.19
N ASP A 68 18.95 -37.19 8.10
CA ASP A 68 19.36 -38.42 8.77
C ASP A 68 19.17 -38.35 10.29
N GLU A 69 19.20 -37.13 10.86
CA GLU A 69 18.91 -36.87 12.25
C GLU A 69 17.43 -37.13 12.59
N GLU A 70 16.48 -36.71 11.73
CA GLU A 70 15.02 -36.97 11.88
C GLU A 70 14.76 -38.45 11.83
N LYS A 71 15.35 -39.15 10.88
CA LYS A 71 15.22 -40.64 10.74
C LYS A 71 15.81 -41.37 11.92
N ARG A 72 16.95 -40.89 12.48
CA ARG A 72 17.57 -41.52 13.66
C ARG A 72 16.78 -41.27 14.95
N ARG A 73 16.19 -40.09 15.08
CA ARG A 73 15.40 -39.72 16.28
C ARG A 73 13.93 -40.12 16.19
N GLY A 74 13.45 -40.48 15.00
CA GLY A 74 12.06 -40.82 14.73
C GLY A 74 11.10 -39.62 14.87
N LEU A 75 11.62 -38.38 14.80
CA LEU A 75 10.80 -37.17 14.92
C LEU A 75 11.17 -36.12 13.89
N THR A 76 10.16 -35.43 13.32
CA THR A 76 10.31 -34.34 12.40
C THR A 76 10.83 -33.10 13.13
N ILE A 77 11.90 -32.48 12.62
CA ILE A 77 12.55 -31.29 13.21
C ILE A 77 12.23 -30.03 12.38
N ASP A 78 12.32 -30.15 11.05
CA ASP A 78 12.00 -29.07 10.09
C ASP A 78 10.76 -29.45 9.30
N LEU A 79 10.35 -28.61 8.35
CA LEU A 79 9.21 -28.88 7.48
C LEU A 79 9.52 -29.99 6.49
N GLY A 80 8.70 -31.05 6.49
CA GLY A 80 8.70 -32.09 5.49
C GLY A 80 7.77 -31.73 4.31
N PHE A 81 8.07 -32.24 3.11
CA PHE A 81 7.26 -31.97 1.93
C PHE A 81 7.04 -33.21 1.09
N ALA A 82 5.79 -33.47 0.76
CA ALA A 82 5.38 -34.55 -0.12
C ALA A 82 4.20 -34.09 -0.99
N TRP A 83 3.90 -34.83 -2.06
CA TRP A 83 2.79 -34.47 -2.96
C TRP A 83 2.17 -35.72 -3.57
N THR A 84 0.92 -35.59 -3.98
CA THR A 84 0.18 -36.63 -4.68
C THR A 84 -0.91 -36.02 -5.57
N THR A 85 -1.50 -36.84 -6.42
CA THR A 85 -2.70 -36.51 -7.17
C THR A 85 -3.87 -37.29 -6.58
N LEU A 86 -4.95 -36.61 -6.22
CA LEU A 86 -6.17 -37.22 -5.72
C LEU A 86 -6.99 -37.87 -6.85
N PRO A 87 -7.99 -38.72 -6.54
CA PRO A 87 -8.82 -39.38 -7.54
C PRO A 87 -9.52 -38.43 -8.51
N SER A 88 -9.85 -37.22 -8.07
CA SER A 88 -10.44 -36.14 -8.90
C SER A 88 -9.46 -35.54 -9.92
N GLY A 89 -8.17 -35.85 -9.81
CA GLY A 89 -7.10 -35.23 -10.59
C GLY A 89 -6.55 -33.92 -9.98
N ARG A 90 -6.99 -33.53 -8.78
CA ARG A 90 -6.40 -32.39 -8.03
C ARG A 90 -4.99 -32.74 -7.56
N GLU A 91 -4.07 -31.82 -7.73
CA GLU A 91 -2.71 -31.95 -7.20
C GLU A 91 -2.66 -31.41 -5.77
N VAL A 92 -2.10 -32.17 -4.85
CA VAL A 92 -2.02 -31.82 -3.43
C VAL A 92 -0.58 -31.89 -2.96
N SER A 93 -0.11 -30.80 -2.37
CA SER A 93 1.17 -30.72 -1.67
C SER A 93 0.92 -30.79 -0.15
N PHE A 94 1.64 -31.68 0.53
CA PHE A 94 1.62 -31.77 1.99
C PHE A 94 2.82 -31.03 2.58
N VAL A 95 2.55 -30.27 3.64
CA VAL A 95 3.55 -29.68 4.52
C VAL A 95 3.47 -30.44 5.83
N ASP A 96 4.40 -31.36 6.03
CA ASP A 96 4.49 -32.12 7.27
C ASP A 96 5.22 -31.31 8.33
N VAL A 97 4.53 -31.01 9.44
CA VAL A 97 5.05 -30.14 10.48
C VAL A 97 5.52 -30.94 11.71
N PRO A 98 6.57 -30.47 12.41
CA PRO A 98 7.02 -31.11 13.64
C PRO A 98 5.93 -31.03 14.73
N GLY A 99 5.79 -32.11 15.53
CA GLY A 99 4.83 -32.20 16.62
C GLY A 99 5.37 -31.73 17.97
N HIS A 100 6.69 -31.62 18.12
CA HIS A 100 7.32 -31.32 19.42
C HIS A 100 7.37 -29.83 19.71
N GLU A 101 7.06 -29.40 20.94
CA GLU A 101 7.01 -28.01 21.42
C GLU A 101 8.27 -27.17 21.09
N ARG A 102 9.45 -27.80 21.09
CA ARG A 102 10.71 -27.11 20.74
C ARG A 102 10.72 -26.58 19.32
N PHE A 103 9.93 -27.16 18.43
CA PHE A 103 9.86 -26.80 17.02
C PHE A 103 8.56 -26.07 16.66
N LEU A 104 7.88 -25.50 17.66
CA LEU A 104 6.65 -24.74 17.47
C LEU A 104 6.78 -23.65 16.39
N GLY A 105 7.91 -22.94 16.32
CA GLY A 105 8.17 -21.94 15.27
C GLY A 105 8.23 -22.54 13.86
N ASN A 106 8.73 -23.79 13.71
CA ASN A 106 8.71 -24.49 12.44
C ASN A 106 7.30 -24.95 12.08
N MET A 107 6.56 -25.48 13.06
CA MET A 107 5.17 -25.85 12.91
C MET A 107 4.32 -24.66 12.43
N LEU A 108 4.43 -23.51 13.09
CA LEU A 108 3.68 -22.30 12.73
C LEU A 108 4.00 -21.81 11.33
N ALA A 109 5.26 -21.90 10.90
CA ALA A 109 5.63 -21.52 9.53
C ALA A 109 5.12 -22.52 8.46
N GLY A 110 4.81 -23.75 8.84
CA GLY A 110 4.16 -24.72 7.96
C GLY A 110 2.66 -24.53 7.89
N LEU A 111 2.02 -24.23 9.05
CA LEU A 111 0.57 -23.97 9.14
C LEU A 111 0.16 -22.62 8.56
N GLY A 112 0.96 -21.56 8.80
CA GLY A 112 0.59 -20.18 8.44
C GLY A 112 0.16 -19.99 7.00
N PRO A 113 0.90 -20.52 6.00
CA PRO A 113 0.53 -20.39 4.60
C PRO A 113 -0.38 -21.52 4.07
N ALA A 114 -0.79 -22.48 4.90
CA ALA A 114 -1.63 -23.61 4.46
C ALA A 114 -3.11 -23.34 4.73
N PRO A 115 -3.98 -23.38 3.70
CA PRO A 115 -5.41 -23.12 3.89
C PRO A 115 -6.19 -24.32 4.48
N VAL A 116 -5.59 -25.53 4.48
CA VAL A 116 -6.21 -26.78 4.91
C VAL A 116 -5.30 -27.52 5.89
N VAL A 117 -5.89 -28.16 6.88
CA VAL A 117 -5.14 -28.95 7.86
C VAL A 117 -5.65 -30.40 7.96
N LEU A 118 -4.72 -31.36 8.04
CA LEU A 118 -4.98 -32.71 8.55
C LEU A 118 -4.59 -32.75 10.04
N PHE A 119 -5.56 -32.77 10.91
CA PHE A 119 -5.33 -32.87 12.34
C PHE A 119 -5.29 -34.33 12.80
N VAL A 120 -4.08 -34.79 13.14
CA VAL A 120 -3.79 -36.21 13.35
C VAL A 120 -3.76 -36.56 14.84
N ILE A 121 -4.53 -37.59 15.24
CA ILE A 121 -4.63 -38.07 16.60
C ILE A 121 -4.46 -39.60 16.56
N ALA A 122 -3.62 -40.15 17.41
CA ALA A 122 -3.47 -41.62 17.51
C ALA A 122 -4.60 -42.22 18.35
N ALA A 123 -5.15 -43.35 17.90
CA ALA A 123 -6.27 -44.04 18.60
C ALA A 123 -5.86 -44.55 19.99
N ASP A 124 -4.64 -45.06 20.12
CA ASP A 124 -4.07 -45.64 21.34
C ASP A 124 -3.68 -44.62 22.41
N GLU A 125 -3.36 -43.37 22.01
CA GLU A 125 -2.92 -42.31 22.92
C GLU A 125 -4.02 -41.25 23.15
N GLY A 126 -4.91 -41.03 22.17
CA GLY A 126 -5.97 -40.04 22.24
C GLY A 126 -5.48 -38.61 22.19
N TRP A 127 -6.21 -37.69 22.84
CA TRP A 127 -5.87 -36.27 22.88
C TRP A 127 -4.75 -36.00 23.87
N MET A 128 -3.66 -35.42 23.38
CA MET A 128 -2.41 -35.14 24.11
C MET A 128 -2.17 -33.62 24.28
N PRO A 129 -1.32 -33.17 25.22
CA PRO A 129 -1.08 -31.76 25.48
C PRO A 129 -0.69 -30.96 24.22
N GLN A 130 0.23 -31.48 23.41
CA GLN A 130 0.64 -30.80 22.17
C GLN A 130 -0.48 -30.74 21.10
N SER A 131 -1.50 -31.64 21.22
CA SER A 131 -2.70 -31.50 20.38
C SER A 131 -3.45 -30.20 20.70
N SER A 132 -3.48 -29.79 21.98
CA SER A 132 -4.07 -28.51 22.39
C SER A 132 -3.29 -27.33 21.82
N ASP A 133 -1.94 -27.32 21.88
CA ASP A 133 -1.10 -26.27 21.29
C ASP A 133 -1.36 -26.12 19.78
N HIS A 134 -1.47 -27.26 19.08
CA HIS A 134 -1.74 -27.26 17.64
C HIS A 134 -3.17 -26.83 17.33
N ARG A 135 -4.17 -27.20 18.15
CA ARG A 135 -5.56 -26.71 18.04
C ARG A 135 -5.60 -25.19 18.20
N ASP A 136 -4.91 -24.66 19.21
CA ASP A 136 -4.88 -23.22 19.51
C ASP A 136 -4.20 -22.45 18.37
N ALA A 137 -3.14 -23.01 17.78
CA ALA A 137 -2.49 -22.45 16.61
C ALA A 137 -3.40 -22.44 15.37
N VAL A 138 -4.12 -23.54 15.11
CA VAL A 138 -5.10 -23.64 14.01
C VAL A 138 -6.23 -22.64 14.19
N ALA A 139 -6.76 -22.52 15.42
CA ALA A 139 -7.80 -21.54 15.75
C ALA A 139 -7.30 -20.10 15.61
N ALA A 140 -6.10 -19.80 16.13
CA ALA A 140 -5.48 -18.48 16.05
C ALA A 140 -5.22 -18.06 14.61
N LEU A 141 -4.76 -18.96 13.74
CA LEU A 141 -4.58 -18.71 12.31
C LEU A 141 -5.92 -18.69 11.54
N GLY A 142 -7.03 -19.02 12.20
CA GLY A 142 -8.37 -19.00 11.60
C GLY A 142 -8.54 -20.00 10.47
N ILE A 143 -7.86 -21.15 10.52
CA ILE A 143 -8.00 -22.23 9.54
C ILE A 143 -9.39 -22.86 9.72
N ARG A 144 -10.17 -22.91 8.64
CA ARG A 144 -11.58 -23.37 8.66
C ARG A 144 -11.81 -24.67 7.90
N HIS A 145 -10.83 -25.10 7.11
CA HIS A 145 -10.93 -26.30 6.29
C HIS A 145 -9.94 -27.35 6.77
N GLY A 146 -10.39 -28.58 6.93
CA GLY A 146 -9.53 -29.67 7.37
C GLY A 146 -10.29 -30.93 7.66
N LEU A 147 -9.54 -31.95 8.09
CA LEU A 147 -10.07 -33.25 8.54
C LEU A 147 -9.43 -33.64 9.87
N ILE A 148 -10.20 -34.30 10.71
CA ILE A 148 -9.72 -35.02 11.89
C ILE A 148 -9.35 -36.44 11.45
N VAL A 149 -8.07 -36.80 11.56
CA VAL A 149 -7.59 -38.11 11.15
C VAL A 149 -7.14 -38.88 12.36
N VAL A 150 -7.85 -39.98 12.66
CA VAL A 150 -7.49 -40.88 13.75
C VAL A 150 -6.62 -41.99 13.19
N THR A 151 -5.36 -42.06 13.61
CA THR A 151 -4.36 -43.05 13.17
C THR A 151 -4.23 -44.21 14.13
N ARG A 152 -3.39 -45.22 13.79
CA ARG A 152 -3.16 -46.41 14.62
C ARG A 152 -4.45 -47.13 15.04
N THR A 153 -5.43 -47.16 14.15
CA THR A 153 -6.72 -47.81 14.42
C THR A 153 -6.62 -49.33 14.55
N ASP A 154 -5.53 -49.90 14.07
CA ASP A 154 -5.17 -51.31 14.27
C ASP A 154 -4.74 -51.62 15.69
N ALA A 155 -4.14 -50.68 16.41
CA ALA A 155 -3.70 -50.83 17.78
C ALA A 155 -4.86 -50.71 18.80
N ALA A 156 -5.83 -49.83 18.56
CA ALA A 156 -6.95 -49.56 19.47
C ALA A 156 -8.24 -49.21 18.68
N PRO A 157 -8.82 -50.18 17.95
CA PRO A 157 -10.01 -49.89 17.11
C PRO A 157 -11.25 -49.50 17.92
N GLU A 158 -11.36 -49.98 19.16
CA GLU A 158 -12.47 -49.65 20.07
C GLU A 158 -12.40 -48.23 20.62
N ALA A 159 -11.22 -47.60 20.64
CA ALA A 159 -11.05 -46.24 21.15
C ALA A 159 -11.45 -45.15 20.12
N VAL A 160 -11.53 -45.49 18.84
CA VAL A 160 -11.78 -44.53 17.73
C VAL A 160 -13.01 -43.65 17.98
N PRO A 161 -14.20 -44.16 18.37
CA PRO A 161 -15.36 -43.27 18.58
C PRO A 161 -15.14 -42.28 19.71
N ALA A 162 -14.53 -42.67 20.82
CA ALA A 162 -14.26 -41.80 21.95
C ALA A 162 -13.20 -40.72 21.60
N VAL A 163 -12.19 -41.07 20.80
CA VAL A 163 -11.18 -40.12 20.33
C VAL A 163 -11.80 -39.09 19.39
N VAL A 164 -12.69 -39.47 18.48
CA VAL A 164 -13.40 -38.55 17.58
C VAL A 164 -14.32 -37.62 18.38
N GLU A 165 -15.09 -38.14 19.33
CA GLU A 165 -15.96 -37.34 20.20
C GLU A 165 -15.15 -36.34 21.02
N ARG A 166 -14.03 -36.77 21.60
CA ARG A 166 -13.11 -35.86 22.30
C ARG A 166 -12.55 -34.77 21.37
N ALA A 167 -12.11 -35.12 20.18
CA ALA A 167 -11.59 -34.15 19.20
C ALA A 167 -12.65 -33.13 18.81
N ARG A 168 -13.90 -33.54 18.55
CA ARG A 168 -15.02 -32.63 18.27
C ARG A 168 -15.27 -31.66 19.42
N ALA A 169 -15.24 -32.17 20.68
CA ALA A 169 -15.38 -31.31 21.85
C ALA A 169 -14.25 -30.27 21.96
N GLU A 170 -13.01 -30.67 21.66
CA GLU A 170 -11.85 -29.75 21.66
C GLU A 170 -11.89 -28.73 20.55
N PHE A 171 -12.46 -29.05 19.38
CA PHE A 171 -12.63 -28.11 18.28
C PHE A 171 -13.91 -27.27 18.38
N ALA A 172 -14.77 -27.48 19.37
CA ALA A 172 -15.97 -26.67 19.56
C ALA A 172 -15.62 -25.17 19.63
N GLY A 173 -16.30 -24.35 18.82
CA GLY A 173 -16.03 -22.92 18.74
C GLY A 173 -14.81 -22.54 17.89
N THR A 174 -14.13 -23.49 17.25
CA THR A 174 -13.06 -23.22 16.26
C THR A 174 -13.58 -23.38 14.83
N GLY A 175 -12.76 -23.01 13.85
CA GLY A 175 -13.06 -23.22 12.43
C GLY A 175 -13.17 -24.68 12.00
N LEU A 176 -12.70 -25.63 12.83
CA LEU A 176 -12.76 -27.07 12.56
C LEU A 176 -13.85 -27.82 13.39
N ALA A 177 -14.81 -27.12 13.98
CA ALA A 177 -15.87 -27.72 14.77
C ALA A 177 -16.65 -28.80 13.99
N ASP A 178 -16.91 -28.56 12.71
CA ASP A 178 -17.66 -29.46 11.82
C ASP A 178 -16.75 -30.30 10.89
N ALA A 179 -15.44 -30.35 11.17
CA ALA A 179 -14.50 -31.08 10.33
C ALA A 179 -14.84 -32.58 10.27
N PRO A 180 -14.86 -33.19 9.08
CA PRO A 180 -15.08 -34.62 8.92
C PRO A 180 -13.99 -35.42 9.65
N ALA A 181 -14.36 -36.57 10.19
CA ALA A 181 -13.43 -37.47 10.84
C ALA A 181 -13.23 -38.75 10.02
N VAL A 182 -11.97 -39.17 9.88
CA VAL A 182 -11.59 -40.41 9.17
C VAL A 182 -10.64 -41.23 10.03
N ALA A 183 -10.88 -42.53 10.12
CA ALA A 183 -10.06 -43.46 10.87
C ALA A 183 -9.17 -44.25 9.91
N VAL A 184 -7.85 -44.31 10.16
CA VAL A 184 -6.89 -44.96 9.27
C VAL A 184 -5.87 -45.82 10.05
N SER A 185 -5.45 -46.93 9.45
CA SER A 185 -4.23 -47.63 9.84
C SER A 185 -3.20 -47.47 8.71
N ALA A 186 -2.36 -46.44 8.79
CA ALA A 186 -1.46 -46.07 7.70
C ALA A 186 -0.56 -47.23 7.21
N LEU A 187 -0.16 -48.13 8.09
CA LEU A 187 0.68 -49.29 7.77
C LEU A 187 -0.12 -50.43 7.11
N HIS A 188 -1.33 -50.71 7.61
CA HIS A 188 -2.20 -51.77 7.07
C HIS A 188 -2.88 -51.35 5.78
N ASP A 189 -3.34 -50.12 5.72
CA ASP A 189 -4.09 -49.60 4.57
C ASP A 189 -3.19 -49.34 3.35
N ALA A 190 -1.89 -49.13 3.53
CA ALA A 190 -0.91 -49.07 2.48
C ALA A 190 -0.50 -50.45 1.91
N ALA A 191 -0.86 -51.57 2.57
CA ALA A 191 -0.57 -52.91 2.09
C ALA A 191 -1.43 -53.26 0.85
N PRO A 192 -0.93 -54.13 -0.09
CA PRO A 192 -1.70 -54.59 -1.23
C PRO A 192 -3.02 -55.22 -0.80
N GLN A 193 -4.09 -55.01 -1.57
CA GLN A 193 -5.46 -55.47 -1.25
C GLN A 193 -5.56 -56.97 -0.87
N ASN A 194 -4.66 -57.81 -1.34
CA ASN A 194 -4.63 -59.24 -1.03
C ASN A 194 -4.23 -59.56 0.43
N ALA A 195 -3.70 -58.58 1.16
CA ALA A 195 -3.29 -58.72 2.56
C ALA A 195 -4.30 -58.10 3.56
N ARG A 196 -5.34 -57.45 3.06
CA ARG A 196 -6.37 -56.79 3.92
C ARG A 196 -7.33 -57.81 4.50
N ARG A 197 -7.27 -58.07 5.82
CA ARG A 197 -8.31 -58.81 6.52
C ARG A 197 -9.50 -57.85 6.71
N SER A 198 -10.66 -58.22 6.13
CA SER A 198 -11.94 -57.53 6.35
C SER A 198 -12.30 -57.53 7.82
N ALA A 199 -12.29 -56.40 8.50
CA ALA A 199 -12.89 -56.27 9.81
C ALA A 199 -14.43 -56.28 9.67
N PRO A 200 -15.20 -56.96 10.54
CA PRO A 200 -16.66 -57.00 10.44
C PRO A 200 -17.26 -55.62 10.69
N ALA A 201 -18.16 -55.21 9.78
CA ALA A 201 -18.95 -53.98 9.88
C ALA A 201 -19.85 -54.03 11.13
N ARG A 202 -19.74 -53.06 12.04
CA ARG A 202 -20.70 -52.82 13.12
C ARG A 202 -21.83 -51.92 12.61
N PRO A 203 -23.11 -52.26 12.90
CA PRO A 203 -24.21 -51.32 12.67
C PRO A 203 -24.28 -50.30 13.84
N ASP A 204 -24.73 -49.06 13.47
CA ASP A 204 -25.18 -48.02 14.40
C ASP A 204 -24.13 -47.25 15.24
N ALA A 205 -23.21 -46.57 14.58
CA ALA A 205 -22.67 -45.29 15.01
C ALA A 205 -22.60 -44.37 13.79
N GLU A 206 -22.72 -43.05 13.94
CA GLU A 206 -22.41 -42.09 12.85
C GLU A 206 -21.17 -42.59 12.12
N ARG A 207 -21.32 -42.98 10.84
CA ARG A 207 -20.31 -43.78 10.13
C ARG A 207 -19.04 -42.94 9.97
N ILE A 208 -18.07 -43.16 10.87
CA ILE A 208 -16.70 -42.70 10.69
C ILE A 208 -16.15 -43.45 9.48
N SER A 209 -15.80 -42.71 8.43
CA SER A 209 -15.15 -43.26 7.23
C SER A 209 -13.82 -43.91 7.59
N THR A 210 -13.46 -45.04 6.97
CA THR A 210 -12.27 -45.81 7.35
C THR A 210 -11.36 -46.08 6.13
N GLY A 211 -10.05 -45.99 6.37
CA GLY A 211 -9.02 -46.34 5.40
C GLY A 211 -8.52 -45.16 4.56
N LEU A 212 -7.38 -45.35 3.90
CA LEU A 212 -6.72 -44.32 3.11
C LEU A 212 -7.53 -43.86 1.88
N ASP A 213 -8.33 -44.76 1.28
CA ASP A 213 -9.16 -44.39 0.12
C ASP A 213 -10.30 -43.46 0.57
N ALA A 214 -10.95 -43.76 1.71
CA ALA A 214 -11.94 -42.89 2.31
C ALA A 214 -11.34 -41.53 2.73
N LEU A 215 -10.10 -41.50 3.21
CA LEU A 215 -9.39 -40.25 3.50
C LEU A 215 -9.16 -39.44 2.24
N ARG A 216 -8.76 -40.06 1.11
CA ARG A 216 -8.59 -39.37 -0.19
C ARG A 216 -9.91 -38.78 -0.69
N GLU A 217 -11.02 -39.53 -0.57
CA GLU A 217 -12.36 -39.07 -0.97
C GLU A 217 -12.85 -37.91 -0.10
N GLN A 218 -12.70 -37.96 1.22
CA GLN A 218 -13.07 -36.88 2.13
C GLN A 218 -12.21 -35.63 1.89
N LEU A 219 -10.92 -35.81 1.61
CA LEU A 219 -10.02 -34.74 1.28
C LEU A 219 -10.44 -34.05 -0.02
N ASP A 220 -10.78 -34.82 -1.06
CA ASP A 220 -11.33 -34.30 -2.31
C ASP A 220 -12.62 -33.49 -2.09
N ALA A 221 -13.51 -33.95 -1.21
CA ALA A 221 -14.74 -33.25 -0.86
C ALA A 221 -14.44 -31.90 -0.19
N VAL A 222 -13.58 -31.88 0.85
CA VAL A 222 -13.20 -30.62 1.51
C VAL A 222 -12.56 -29.62 0.54
N LEU A 223 -11.70 -30.10 -0.36
CA LEU A 223 -11.05 -29.24 -1.35
C LEU A 223 -12.00 -28.75 -2.44
N ALA A 224 -13.07 -29.48 -2.74
CA ALA A 224 -14.08 -29.07 -3.71
C ALA A 224 -14.91 -27.87 -3.23
N ASP A 225 -15.15 -27.78 -1.91
CA ASP A 225 -15.94 -26.71 -1.29
C ASP A 225 -15.13 -25.43 -1.05
N MET A 226 -13.82 -25.45 -1.28
CA MET A 226 -12.98 -24.27 -1.10
C MET A 226 -13.19 -23.23 -2.22
N PRO A 227 -13.21 -21.92 -1.86
CA PRO A 227 -13.24 -20.89 -2.86
C PRO A 227 -12.02 -20.98 -3.78
N ALA A 228 -12.24 -20.82 -5.08
CA ALA A 228 -11.14 -20.81 -6.05
C ALA A 228 -10.26 -19.56 -5.83
N PRO A 229 -8.95 -19.73 -5.63
CA PRO A 229 -8.04 -18.60 -5.44
C PRO A 229 -7.93 -17.78 -6.75
N ASP A 230 -7.80 -16.46 -6.62
CA ASP A 230 -7.67 -15.57 -7.79
C ASP A 230 -6.24 -15.62 -8.38
N PRO A 231 -6.08 -16.13 -9.61
CA PRO A 231 -4.78 -16.16 -10.28
C PRO A 231 -4.30 -14.79 -10.76
N ARG A 232 -5.13 -13.75 -10.71
CA ARG A 232 -4.81 -12.37 -11.09
C ARG A 232 -4.52 -11.48 -9.88
N ALA A 233 -4.76 -11.97 -8.67
CA ALA A 233 -4.46 -11.24 -7.45
C ALA A 233 -2.97 -10.89 -7.37
N ARG A 234 -2.65 -9.91 -6.55
CA ARG A 234 -1.26 -9.57 -6.23
C ARG A 234 -0.57 -10.74 -5.54
N VAL A 235 0.68 -10.99 -5.91
CA VAL A 235 1.48 -12.09 -5.36
C VAL A 235 2.03 -11.69 -3.98
N ARG A 236 1.94 -12.62 -3.01
CA ARG A 236 2.71 -12.67 -1.78
C ARG A 236 3.08 -14.11 -1.52
N LEU A 237 4.36 -14.43 -1.68
CA LEU A 237 4.90 -15.75 -1.38
C LEU A 237 5.84 -15.63 -0.18
N TRP A 238 5.40 -16.14 0.97
CA TRP A 238 6.22 -16.22 2.17
C TRP A 238 7.28 -17.29 2.00
N ILE A 239 8.55 -16.90 2.22
CA ILE A 239 9.71 -17.79 2.05
C ILE A 239 9.89 -18.63 3.31
N ASP A 240 9.90 -19.93 3.15
CA ASP A 240 10.21 -20.88 4.23
C ASP A 240 11.67 -21.36 4.16
N ARG A 241 12.28 -21.33 2.99
CA ARG A 241 13.65 -21.78 2.79
C ARG A 241 14.28 -21.08 1.59
N ALA A 242 15.58 -20.74 1.71
CA ALA A 242 16.40 -20.28 0.59
C ALA A 242 17.73 -21.01 0.59
N PHE A 243 18.26 -21.29 -0.59
CA PHE A 243 19.55 -21.97 -0.76
C PHE A 243 20.15 -21.68 -2.13
N SER A 244 21.46 -21.90 -2.26
CA SER A 244 22.18 -21.78 -3.51
C SER A 244 22.26 -23.13 -4.20
N VAL A 245 21.96 -23.16 -5.51
CA VAL A 245 22.12 -24.34 -6.36
C VAL A 245 23.23 -24.07 -7.38
N SER A 246 24.21 -24.95 -7.42
CA SER A 246 25.35 -24.85 -8.38
C SER A 246 24.82 -24.71 -9.80
N GLY A 247 25.27 -23.67 -10.53
CA GLY A 247 24.82 -23.38 -11.90
C GLY A 247 23.45 -22.70 -12.03
N SER A 248 22.59 -22.79 -11.03
CA SER A 248 21.25 -22.19 -11.07
C SER A 248 21.12 -20.90 -10.24
N GLY A 249 21.97 -20.70 -9.22
CA GLY A 249 21.94 -19.52 -8.35
C GLY A 249 20.99 -19.68 -7.16
N THR A 250 20.37 -18.60 -6.74
CA THR A 250 19.48 -18.53 -5.56
C THR A 250 18.12 -19.14 -5.84
N VAL A 251 17.70 -20.08 -5.00
CA VAL A 251 16.37 -20.67 -5.03
C VAL A 251 15.66 -20.38 -3.70
N ALA A 252 14.51 -19.73 -3.77
CA ALA A 252 13.60 -19.53 -2.63
C ALA A 252 12.40 -20.48 -2.76
N THR A 253 11.98 -21.09 -1.65
CA THR A 253 10.78 -21.94 -1.62
C THR A 253 9.72 -21.34 -0.70
N GLY A 254 8.45 -21.56 -1.07
CA GLY A 254 7.31 -21.07 -0.30
C GLY A 254 5.99 -21.57 -0.86
N THR A 255 4.90 -21.23 -0.21
CA THR A 255 3.55 -21.46 -0.71
C THR A 255 3.04 -20.20 -1.40
N LEU A 256 2.65 -20.34 -2.66
CA LEU A 256 1.95 -19.32 -3.43
C LEU A 256 0.47 -19.39 -3.07
N ASP A 257 0.01 -18.46 -2.29
CA ASP A 257 -1.37 -18.38 -1.80
C ASP A 257 -2.31 -17.75 -2.85
N GLN A 258 -1.91 -16.63 -3.42
CA GLN A 258 -2.67 -15.87 -4.41
C GLN A 258 -1.79 -15.38 -5.56
N GLY A 259 -2.42 -15.00 -6.67
CA GLY A 259 -1.73 -14.52 -7.85
C GLY A 259 -1.03 -15.63 -8.62
N SER A 260 -0.30 -15.27 -9.65
CA SER A 260 0.42 -16.25 -10.50
C SER A 260 1.87 -15.85 -10.69
N LEU A 261 2.76 -16.83 -10.70
CA LEU A 261 4.18 -16.66 -11.05
C LEU A 261 4.43 -17.06 -12.50
N ARG A 262 5.30 -16.34 -13.19
CA ARG A 262 5.75 -16.67 -14.56
C ARG A 262 7.25 -16.51 -14.67
N VAL A 263 7.89 -17.41 -15.40
CA VAL A 263 9.31 -17.27 -15.76
C VAL A 263 9.52 -15.99 -16.56
N GLY A 264 10.56 -15.22 -16.23
CA GLY A 264 10.83 -13.90 -16.80
C GLY A 264 10.10 -12.75 -16.10
N GLY A 265 9.17 -13.05 -15.19
CA GLY A 265 8.51 -12.03 -14.35
C GLY A 265 9.45 -11.40 -13.33
N GLU A 266 9.03 -10.28 -12.77
CA GLU A 266 9.73 -9.59 -11.69
C GLU A 266 8.89 -9.60 -10.41
N LEU A 267 9.57 -9.74 -9.29
CA LEU A 267 9.01 -9.60 -7.94
C LEU A 267 9.88 -8.63 -7.15
N GLU A 268 9.40 -8.27 -5.98
CA GLU A 268 10.11 -7.47 -4.99
C GLU A 268 10.35 -8.32 -3.75
N LEU A 269 11.58 -8.27 -3.21
CA LEU A 269 11.94 -9.01 -2.00
C LEU A 269 11.69 -8.14 -0.76
N ALA A 270 10.60 -8.39 -0.08
CA ALA A 270 10.32 -7.78 1.24
C ALA A 270 11.15 -8.49 2.32
N SER A 271 12.30 -7.93 2.67
CA SER A 271 13.27 -8.48 3.63
C SER A 271 13.57 -7.56 4.80
N ALA A 272 14.13 -8.13 5.88
CA ALA A 272 14.61 -7.36 7.03
C ALA A 272 15.76 -6.38 6.67
N ALA A 273 16.57 -6.70 5.67
CA ALA A 273 17.68 -5.88 5.21
C ALA A 273 17.18 -4.65 4.42
N GLY A 274 16.21 -4.83 3.52
CA GLY A 274 15.59 -3.74 2.75
C GLY A 274 14.86 -2.74 3.63
N ALA A 275 14.16 -3.22 4.67
CA ALA A 275 13.47 -2.37 5.64
C ALA A 275 14.44 -1.46 6.43
N ARG A 276 15.68 -1.90 6.70
CA ARG A 276 16.71 -1.09 7.38
C ARG A 276 17.30 -0.01 6.47
N ALA A 277 17.47 -0.28 5.20
CA ALA A 277 17.96 0.70 4.22
C ALA A 277 16.99 1.88 4.05
N GLY A 278 15.69 1.61 3.89
CA GLY A 278 14.66 2.64 3.80
C GLY A 278 14.51 3.49 5.08
N ALA A 279 14.74 2.89 6.27
CA ALA A 279 14.71 3.62 7.55
C ALA A 279 15.98 4.48 7.78
N ALA A 280 17.10 4.18 7.14
CA ALA A 280 18.34 4.96 7.24
C ALA A 280 18.29 6.23 6.37
N GLU A 281 17.70 6.15 5.19
CA GLU A 281 17.53 7.31 4.29
C GLU A 281 16.56 8.36 4.87
N THR A 282 15.58 7.94 5.65
CA THR A 282 14.66 8.88 6.34
C THR A 282 15.30 9.63 7.51
N ARG A 283 16.43 9.19 8.05
CA ARG A 283 17.10 9.82 9.20
C ARG A 283 18.14 10.89 8.83
N THR A 284 18.60 10.99 7.59
CA THR A 284 19.60 11.96 7.15
C THR A 284 19.02 13.28 6.61
N GLY A 285 17.70 13.41 6.54
CA GLY A 285 17.00 14.63 6.06
C GLY A 285 16.29 15.36 7.20
N GLY A 286 16.98 16.36 7.80
CA GLY A 286 16.44 17.58 8.44
C GLY A 286 15.43 17.42 9.59
N THR A 287 15.80 18.01 10.73
CA THR A 287 14.92 18.32 11.87
C THR A 287 13.74 19.23 11.45
N GLY A 288 12.65 18.64 11.02
CA GLY A 288 11.37 19.29 10.82
C GLY A 288 10.29 18.31 11.25
N ALA A 289 9.44 18.69 12.20
CA ALA A 289 8.31 17.90 12.64
C ALA A 289 7.43 17.52 11.43
N ARG A 290 7.49 16.27 10.99
CA ARG A 290 6.62 15.73 9.94
C ARG A 290 5.42 15.08 10.59
N THR A 291 4.35 15.86 10.72
CA THR A 291 2.99 15.36 10.81
C THR A 291 2.59 14.92 9.39
N GLY A 292 2.70 13.65 9.09
CA GLY A 292 2.30 13.16 7.77
C GLY A 292 2.46 11.65 7.73
N SER A 293 1.37 10.95 7.50
CA SER A 293 1.24 9.57 7.07
C SER A 293 2.46 9.11 6.27
N ALA A 294 3.03 7.98 6.65
CA ALA A 294 4.13 7.36 5.90
C ALA A 294 3.74 7.25 4.43
N SER A 295 4.48 7.94 3.58
CA SER A 295 4.21 8.02 2.15
C SER A 295 4.11 6.62 1.55
N SER A 296 2.94 6.34 0.96
CA SER A 296 2.72 5.26 0.02
C SER A 296 3.80 5.30 -1.07
N GLY A 297 4.70 4.32 -1.09
CA GLY A 297 5.71 4.22 -2.14
C GLY A 297 7.11 3.82 -1.70
N ALA A 298 7.33 3.44 -0.43
CA ALA A 298 8.57 2.77 -0.07
C ALA A 298 8.60 1.41 -0.79
N GLU A 299 9.55 1.23 -1.70
CA GLU A 299 9.81 -0.08 -2.31
C GLU A 299 10.02 -1.10 -1.21
N ALA A 300 9.37 -2.27 -1.31
CA ALA A 300 9.46 -3.33 -0.30
C ALA A 300 10.88 -3.89 -0.18
N GLY A 301 11.72 -3.66 -1.18
CA GLY A 301 13.11 -4.10 -1.24
C GLY A 301 13.61 -4.21 -2.67
N PRO A 302 14.74 -4.91 -2.90
CA PRO A 302 15.29 -5.05 -4.23
C PRO A 302 14.36 -5.84 -5.15
N ARG A 303 14.28 -5.42 -6.40
CA ARG A 303 13.60 -6.18 -7.45
C ARG A 303 14.40 -7.40 -7.83
N VAL A 304 13.73 -8.52 -7.93
CA VAL A 304 14.32 -9.82 -8.26
C VAL A 304 13.60 -10.43 -9.47
N GLY A 305 14.36 -10.95 -10.42
CA GLY A 305 13.78 -11.60 -11.60
C GLY A 305 13.57 -13.09 -11.38
N ILE A 306 12.50 -13.64 -11.93
CA ILE A 306 12.22 -15.09 -11.93
C ILE A 306 12.96 -15.73 -13.11
N ARG A 307 14.02 -16.50 -12.82
CA ARG A 307 14.77 -17.25 -13.84
C ARG A 307 14.11 -18.58 -14.19
N GLY A 308 13.51 -19.23 -13.19
CA GLY A 308 12.86 -20.52 -13.34
C GLY A 308 11.89 -20.80 -12.20
N LEU A 309 10.95 -21.68 -12.45
CA LEU A 309 9.93 -22.11 -11.49
C LEU A 309 9.91 -23.64 -11.46
N GLN A 310 9.73 -24.20 -10.28
CA GLN A 310 9.50 -25.64 -10.09
C GLN A 310 8.39 -25.88 -9.07
N THR A 311 7.65 -26.94 -9.29
CA THR A 311 6.72 -27.54 -8.33
C THR A 311 6.80 -29.06 -8.47
N HIS A 312 6.69 -29.82 -7.37
CA HIS A 312 6.75 -31.27 -7.38
C HIS A 312 8.01 -31.85 -8.07
N ASN A 313 9.14 -31.14 -8.01
CA ASN A 313 10.41 -31.41 -8.72
C ASN A 313 10.37 -31.22 -10.25
N ASP A 314 9.22 -30.81 -10.80
CA ASP A 314 9.08 -30.53 -12.23
C ASP A 314 9.24 -29.04 -12.54
N SER A 315 9.88 -28.72 -13.67
CA SER A 315 10.01 -27.35 -14.15
C SER A 315 8.69 -26.87 -14.75
N ALA A 316 8.31 -25.62 -14.41
CA ALA A 316 7.08 -24.98 -14.89
C ALA A 316 7.38 -23.61 -15.51
N GLY A 317 6.68 -23.24 -16.59
CA GLY A 317 6.73 -21.90 -17.18
C GLY A 317 5.92 -20.87 -16.40
N ALA A 318 4.92 -21.34 -15.66
CA ALA A 318 4.10 -20.54 -14.76
C ALA A 318 3.51 -21.42 -13.66
N LEU A 319 3.21 -20.80 -12.51
CA LEU A 319 2.52 -21.43 -11.38
C LEU A 319 1.27 -20.63 -11.02
N ARG A 320 0.19 -21.34 -10.72
CA ARG A 320 -1.07 -20.79 -10.19
C ARG A 320 -1.17 -21.00 -8.69
N PRO A 321 -2.02 -20.25 -7.96
CA PRO A 321 -2.36 -20.54 -6.58
C PRO A 321 -3.31 -21.77 -6.51
N VAL A 322 -3.36 -22.56 -5.46
CA VAL A 322 -2.47 -22.59 -4.30
C VAL A 322 -1.38 -23.62 -4.56
N THR A 323 -0.14 -23.21 -4.73
CA THR A 323 0.92 -24.16 -5.13
C THR A 323 2.17 -23.97 -4.28
N ARG A 324 2.79 -25.10 -3.94
CA ARG A 324 4.13 -25.11 -3.39
C ARG A 324 5.15 -24.80 -4.49
N ALA A 325 5.84 -23.66 -4.38
CA ALA A 325 6.72 -23.15 -5.42
C ALA A 325 8.19 -23.15 -4.98
N ALA A 326 9.07 -23.55 -5.88
CA ALA A 326 10.51 -23.23 -5.83
C ALA A 326 10.78 -22.19 -6.92
N VAL A 327 11.25 -21.02 -6.52
CA VAL A 327 11.49 -19.88 -7.40
C VAL A 327 12.99 -19.65 -7.53
N ASN A 328 13.52 -19.86 -8.71
CA ASN A 328 14.91 -19.51 -9.01
C ASN A 328 15.00 -18.01 -9.28
N LEU A 329 15.74 -17.30 -8.43
CA LEU A 329 15.84 -15.85 -8.42
C LEU A 329 17.09 -15.35 -9.13
N ARG A 330 16.97 -14.18 -9.76
CA ARG A 330 18.07 -13.41 -10.33
C ARG A 330 18.14 -12.06 -9.63
N GLY A 331 19.36 -11.60 -9.33
CA GLY A 331 19.58 -10.27 -8.76
C GLY A 331 19.68 -10.25 -7.23
N VAL A 332 19.75 -11.44 -6.59
CA VAL A 332 19.89 -11.56 -5.13
C VAL A 332 20.75 -12.78 -4.79
N ALA A 333 21.61 -12.68 -3.77
CA ALA A 333 22.37 -13.81 -3.25
C ALA A 333 21.52 -14.62 -2.24
N ALA A 334 21.84 -15.91 -2.08
CA ALA A 334 21.05 -16.79 -1.20
C ALA A 334 21.14 -16.36 0.27
N GLU A 335 22.25 -15.75 0.66
CA GLU A 335 22.52 -15.24 2.00
C GLU A 335 21.73 -13.98 2.34
N GLU A 336 21.13 -13.33 1.33
CA GLU A 336 20.27 -12.14 1.49
C GLU A 336 18.79 -12.51 1.64
N VAL A 337 18.45 -13.79 1.41
CA VAL A 337 17.07 -14.30 1.41
C VAL A 337 16.89 -15.23 2.60
N HIS A 338 15.97 -14.88 3.49
CA HIS A 338 15.77 -15.60 4.74
C HIS A 338 14.34 -16.11 4.88
N ARG A 339 14.17 -17.10 5.74
CA ARG A 339 12.83 -17.52 6.18
C ARG A 339 12.10 -16.34 6.84
N GLY A 340 10.85 -16.14 6.45
CA GLY A 340 10.03 -15.02 6.90
C GLY A 340 10.16 -13.76 6.09
N ASP A 341 11.01 -13.75 5.06
CA ASP A 341 10.93 -12.77 3.99
C ASP A 341 9.80 -13.15 3.02
N ALA A 342 9.40 -12.24 2.16
CA ALA A 342 8.36 -12.50 1.19
C ALA A 342 8.73 -11.99 -0.21
N LEU A 343 8.37 -12.76 -1.23
CA LEU A 343 8.36 -12.31 -2.62
C LEU A 343 6.99 -11.74 -2.94
N VAL A 344 6.95 -10.48 -3.37
CA VAL A 344 5.69 -9.75 -3.59
C VAL A 344 5.62 -9.11 -4.97
N THR A 345 4.41 -8.85 -5.45
CA THR A 345 4.18 -8.03 -6.65
C THR A 345 4.74 -6.63 -6.41
N PRO A 346 5.63 -6.10 -7.30
CA PRO A 346 6.26 -4.80 -7.11
C PRO A 346 5.26 -3.67 -6.92
N GLY A 347 5.46 -2.88 -5.85
CA GLY A 347 4.64 -1.71 -5.53
C GLY A 347 3.17 -2.00 -5.16
N ALA A 348 2.77 -3.28 -5.06
CA ALA A 348 1.38 -3.67 -4.77
C ALA A 348 1.11 -3.95 -3.27
N TRP A 349 2.12 -3.82 -2.42
CA TRP A 349 2.01 -4.14 -1.00
C TRP A 349 2.50 -2.97 -0.14
N MET A 350 1.79 -2.72 0.95
CA MET A 350 2.23 -1.80 1.97
C MET A 350 3.15 -2.52 2.97
N LEU A 351 4.32 -1.94 3.25
CA LEU A 351 5.17 -2.42 4.33
C LEU A 351 4.72 -1.78 5.65
N ALA A 352 4.00 -2.55 6.46
CA ALA A 352 3.44 -2.10 7.72
C ALA A 352 4.36 -2.45 8.90
N GLY A 353 4.82 -1.43 9.62
CA GLY A 353 5.57 -1.57 10.88
C GLY A 353 4.70 -1.33 12.11
N VAL A 354 3.57 -0.66 11.93
CA VAL A 354 2.55 -0.41 12.96
C VAL A 354 1.21 -0.81 12.39
N ILE A 355 0.46 -1.60 13.13
CA ILE A 355 -0.86 -2.09 12.71
C ILE A 355 -1.85 -2.04 13.87
N ASP A 356 -3.13 -1.87 13.55
CA ASP A 356 -4.21 -2.06 14.52
C ASP A 356 -4.91 -3.39 14.23
N VAL A 357 -5.20 -4.12 15.31
CA VAL A 357 -5.71 -5.50 15.23
C VAL A 357 -6.93 -5.69 16.12
N ARG A 358 -7.75 -6.70 15.77
CA ARG A 358 -8.85 -7.22 16.57
C ARG A 358 -8.56 -8.64 17.00
N ARG A 359 -8.87 -8.96 18.25
CA ARG A 359 -8.81 -10.33 18.79
C ARG A 359 -9.78 -11.25 18.03
N ARG A 360 -9.27 -12.39 17.60
CA ARG A 360 -10.03 -13.48 16.98
C ARG A 360 -10.30 -14.62 17.97
N SER A 361 -9.27 -14.95 18.75
CA SER A 361 -9.32 -16.07 19.70
C SER A 361 -8.28 -15.88 20.80
N GLY A 362 -8.36 -16.64 21.86
CA GLY A 362 -7.38 -16.67 22.95
C GLY A 362 -7.64 -15.61 24.02
N GLU A 363 -6.59 -15.19 24.71
CA GLU A 363 -6.63 -14.27 25.83
C GLU A 363 -7.10 -12.87 25.45
N ALA A 364 -7.66 -12.12 26.41
CA ALA A 364 -7.98 -10.71 26.24
C ALA A 364 -6.70 -9.89 26.00
N LEU A 365 -6.74 -8.94 25.04
CA LEU A 365 -5.53 -8.20 24.65
C LEU A 365 -5.01 -7.25 25.72
N ASP A 366 -5.83 -6.83 26.66
CA ASP A 366 -5.44 -6.00 27.82
C ASP A 366 -4.80 -6.83 28.95
N GLU A 367 -4.93 -8.14 28.92
CA GLU A 367 -4.26 -9.08 29.83
C GLU A 367 -2.95 -9.64 29.23
N ALA A 368 -2.76 -9.51 27.90
CA ALA A 368 -1.61 -10.06 27.20
C ALA A 368 -0.29 -9.31 27.52
N PRO A 369 0.87 -9.98 27.42
CA PRO A 369 2.17 -9.35 27.62
C PRO A 369 2.43 -8.22 26.62
N LEU A 370 3.03 -7.10 27.09
CA LEU A 370 3.37 -5.95 26.23
C LEU A 370 4.42 -6.27 25.15
N HIS A 371 5.24 -7.31 25.36
CA HIS A 371 6.22 -7.79 24.39
C HIS A 371 5.92 -9.25 24.06
N LEU A 372 5.68 -9.52 22.79
CA LEU A 372 5.27 -10.83 22.32
C LEU A 372 5.84 -11.12 20.92
N ALA A 373 5.78 -12.36 20.50
CA ALA A 373 6.12 -12.75 19.14
C ALA A 373 4.83 -12.85 18.30
N VAL A 374 4.90 -12.27 17.10
CA VAL A 374 3.84 -12.34 16.09
C VAL A 374 4.26 -13.27 14.97
N HIS A 375 3.37 -14.17 14.59
CA HIS A 375 3.57 -15.10 13.48
C HIS A 375 2.55 -14.81 12.37
N VAL A 376 3.03 -14.66 11.14
CA VAL A 376 2.22 -14.47 9.92
C VAL A 376 2.93 -15.13 8.73
N GLY A 377 2.25 -15.96 7.97
CA GLY A 377 2.90 -16.78 6.96
C GLY A 377 4.07 -17.58 7.56
N THR A 378 5.27 -17.43 7.01
CA THR A 378 6.50 -18.02 7.55
C THR A 378 7.28 -17.07 8.46
N ALA A 379 6.84 -15.82 8.57
CA ALA A 379 7.51 -14.80 9.38
C ALA A 379 7.20 -14.97 10.87
N ALA A 380 8.22 -14.75 11.70
CA ALA A 380 8.13 -14.61 13.13
C ALA A 380 8.88 -13.36 13.55
N VAL A 381 8.20 -12.36 14.11
CA VAL A 381 8.77 -11.07 14.48
C VAL A 381 8.40 -10.69 15.90
N GLN A 382 9.29 -10.01 16.60
CA GLN A 382 8.95 -9.42 17.88
C GLN A 382 8.03 -8.21 17.66
N ALA A 383 7.09 -8.03 18.59
CA ALA A 383 6.19 -6.89 18.56
C ALA A 383 5.96 -6.33 19.97
N ARG A 384 5.71 -5.03 20.01
CA ARG A 384 5.19 -4.37 21.20
C ARG A 384 3.68 -4.20 21.06
N LEU A 385 2.96 -4.76 21.99
CA LEU A 385 1.51 -4.62 22.12
C LEU A 385 1.18 -3.34 22.90
N ARG A 386 0.20 -2.59 22.40
CA ARG A 386 -0.48 -1.50 23.11
C ARG A 386 -1.98 -1.76 23.08
N PRO A 387 -2.56 -2.30 24.14
CA PRO A 387 -3.99 -2.58 24.15
C PRO A 387 -4.80 -1.28 24.17
N PHE A 388 -5.96 -1.30 23.54
CA PHE A 388 -6.99 -0.25 23.61
C PHE A 388 -8.14 -0.69 24.50
N ASP A 389 -8.49 -1.98 24.43
CA ASP A 389 -9.46 -2.73 25.25
C ASP A 389 -9.14 -4.24 25.16
N ALA A 390 -10.03 -5.10 25.63
CA ALA A 390 -9.91 -6.55 25.60
C ALA A 390 -9.89 -7.11 24.15
N GLU A 391 -10.49 -6.41 23.18
CA GLU A 391 -10.67 -6.87 21.80
C GLU A 391 -9.73 -6.21 20.79
N HIS A 392 -9.21 -5.00 21.09
CA HIS A 392 -8.46 -4.20 20.13
C HIS A 392 -7.13 -3.74 20.69
N ALA A 393 -6.12 -3.77 19.84
CA ALA A 393 -4.78 -3.30 20.19
C ALA A 393 -4.03 -2.75 18.98
N ARG A 394 -2.94 -2.03 19.29
CA ARG A 394 -1.90 -1.66 18.32
C ARG A 394 -0.69 -2.55 18.52
N LEU A 395 -0.18 -3.10 17.42
CA LEU A 395 1.09 -3.79 17.37
C LEU A 395 2.13 -2.92 16.68
N THR A 396 3.27 -2.74 17.32
CA THR A 396 4.47 -2.16 16.70
C THR A 396 5.45 -3.29 16.47
N LEU A 397 5.69 -3.62 15.21
CA LEU A 397 6.54 -4.73 14.79
C LEU A 397 8.01 -4.31 14.80
N GLU A 398 8.92 -5.22 15.14
CA GLU A 398 10.36 -4.99 15.09
C GLU A 398 10.87 -4.62 13.69
N ARG A 399 10.23 -5.15 12.66
CA ARG A 399 10.47 -4.81 11.26
C ARG A 399 9.16 -4.71 10.48
N PRO A 400 9.08 -3.86 9.46
CA PRO A 400 7.92 -3.83 8.58
C PRO A 400 7.74 -5.15 7.82
N LEU A 401 6.48 -5.51 7.57
CA LEU A 401 6.08 -6.70 6.82
C LEU A 401 5.08 -6.30 5.72
N PRO A 402 5.02 -7.03 4.59
CA PRO A 402 4.02 -6.80 3.53
C PRO A 402 2.67 -7.35 4.00
N LEU A 403 1.92 -6.52 4.72
CA LEU A 403 0.65 -6.87 5.34
C LEU A 403 -0.53 -6.25 4.63
N ALA A 404 -1.68 -6.85 4.82
CA ALA A 404 -2.97 -6.40 4.33
C ALA A 404 -4.02 -6.39 5.44
N VAL A 405 -5.05 -5.59 5.27
CA VAL A 405 -6.31 -5.71 6.03
C VAL A 405 -6.86 -7.12 5.81
N GLY A 406 -7.32 -7.78 6.86
CA GLY A 406 -7.77 -9.16 6.84
C GLY A 406 -6.69 -10.21 7.05
N ASP A 407 -5.41 -9.84 7.10
CA ASP A 407 -4.34 -10.79 7.45
C ASP A 407 -4.55 -11.33 8.87
N ARG A 408 -4.32 -12.64 9.02
CA ARG A 408 -4.46 -13.35 10.28
C ARG A 408 -3.09 -13.58 10.89
N MET A 409 -2.98 -13.25 12.16
CA MET A 409 -1.72 -13.38 12.90
C MET A 409 -1.93 -14.16 14.16
N LEU A 410 -0.92 -14.94 14.53
CA LEU A 410 -0.88 -15.62 15.80
C LEU A 410 0.04 -14.86 16.76
N LEU A 411 -0.44 -14.65 17.98
CA LEU A 411 0.31 -14.04 19.08
C LEU A 411 0.86 -15.15 20.01
N ARG A 412 2.12 -15.01 20.40
CA ARG A 412 2.80 -15.96 21.27
C ARG A 412 3.60 -15.28 22.36
N SER A 413 3.60 -15.83 23.58
CA SER A 413 4.48 -15.41 24.65
C SER A 413 5.95 -15.68 24.29
N THR A 414 6.83 -14.75 24.64
CA THR A 414 8.28 -14.92 24.45
C THR A 414 8.93 -15.78 25.51
N GLY A 415 8.35 -15.87 26.70
CA GLY A 415 8.87 -16.64 27.86
C GLY A 415 8.38 -18.07 27.90
N GLU A 416 7.07 -18.30 27.85
CA GLU A 416 6.42 -19.59 28.10
C GLU A 416 6.19 -20.42 26.83
N ARG A 417 6.49 -19.89 25.66
CA ARG A 417 6.24 -20.49 24.34
C ARG A 417 4.76 -20.83 24.05
N ALA A 418 3.85 -20.36 24.88
CA ALA A 418 2.42 -20.59 24.72
C ALA A 418 1.84 -19.74 23.59
N VAL A 419 0.84 -20.29 22.90
CA VAL A 419 -0.02 -19.55 21.99
C VAL A 419 -0.97 -18.71 22.85
N LEU A 420 -0.92 -17.39 22.72
CA LEU A 420 -1.80 -16.46 23.42
C LEU A 420 -3.14 -16.31 22.71
N GLY A 421 -3.14 -16.41 21.39
CA GLY A 421 -4.35 -16.31 20.58
C GLY A 421 -4.08 -15.85 19.17
N GLY A 422 -5.15 -15.53 18.45
CA GLY A 422 -5.14 -15.02 17.09
C GLY A 422 -5.75 -13.63 17.00
N VAL A 423 -5.25 -12.85 16.05
CA VAL A 423 -5.77 -11.52 15.73
C VAL A 423 -5.95 -11.35 14.23
N ASP A 424 -6.91 -10.49 13.86
CA ASP A 424 -7.12 -9.98 12.50
C ASP A 424 -6.53 -8.58 12.37
N VAL A 425 -5.82 -8.32 11.29
CA VAL A 425 -5.34 -6.98 10.95
C VAL A 425 -6.50 -6.15 10.42
N LEU A 426 -6.82 -5.05 11.10
CA LEU A 426 -7.87 -4.12 10.70
C LEU A 426 -7.34 -2.88 9.99
N ASP A 427 -6.11 -2.45 10.31
CA ASP A 427 -5.48 -1.28 9.70
C ASP A 427 -3.96 -1.47 9.60
N VAL A 428 -3.42 -1.30 8.41
CA VAL A 428 -1.97 -1.41 8.12
C VAL A 428 -1.26 -0.06 8.05
N ASP A 429 -2.02 1.05 8.15
CA ASP A 429 -1.51 2.43 8.20
C ASP A 429 -2.36 3.24 9.20
N PRO A 430 -2.33 2.86 10.49
CA PRO A 430 -3.16 3.48 11.51
C PRO A 430 -2.70 4.90 11.85
N PRO A 431 -3.65 5.80 12.23
CA PRO A 431 -3.32 7.17 12.60
C PRO A 431 -2.50 7.22 13.89
N GLU A 432 -1.66 8.22 14.01
CA GLU A 432 -0.92 8.47 15.25
C GLU A 432 -1.85 8.89 16.41
N LEU A 433 -1.56 8.41 17.61
CA LEU A 433 -2.40 8.62 18.80
C LEU A 433 -1.71 9.55 19.81
N HIS A 434 -1.80 10.86 19.59
CA HIS A 434 -1.13 11.88 20.41
C HIS A 434 -1.97 12.44 21.56
N ARG A 435 -3.31 12.38 21.46
CA ARG A 435 -4.19 13.04 22.42
C ARG A 435 -4.70 12.09 23.50
N ARG A 436 -4.88 12.59 24.72
CA ARG A 436 -5.53 11.84 25.82
C ARG A 436 -6.91 11.32 25.35
N GLY A 437 -7.22 10.05 25.61
CA GLY A 437 -8.45 9.39 25.16
C GLY A 437 -8.47 8.99 23.68
N ALA A 438 -7.38 9.20 22.91
CA ALA A 438 -7.32 8.77 21.51
C ALA A 438 -7.39 7.24 21.36
N ALA A 439 -6.83 6.48 22.30
CA ALA A 439 -6.91 5.03 22.31
C ALA A 439 -8.37 4.52 22.42
N HIS A 440 -9.15 5.09 23.35
CA HIS A 440 -10.54 4.70 23.53
C HIS A 440 -11.42 5.02 22.32
N ARG A 441 -11.21 6.21 21.70
CA ARG A 441 -11.92 6.53 20.44
C ARG A 441 -11.50 5.58 19.32
N ARG A 442 -10.21 5.24 19.26
CA ARG A 442 -9.73 4.30 18.25
C ARG A 442 -10.32 2.91 18.42
N ALA A 443 -10.46 2.41 19.66
CA ALA A 443 -11.15 1.15 19.93
C ALA A 443 -12.59 1.16 19.39
N ALA A 444 -13.34 2.22 19.64
CA ALA A 444 -14.71 2.36 19.12
C ALA A 444 -14.76 2.39 17.58
N GLU A 445 -13.81 3.08 16.92
CA GLU A 445 -13.67 3.04 15.45
C GLU A 445 -13.37 1.64 14.95
N LEU A 446 -12.42 0.94 15.57
CA LEU A 446 -12.03 -0.42 15.18
C LEU A 446 -13.14 -1.45 15.38
N ALA A 447 -14.00 -1.26 16.37
CA ALA A 447 -15.15 -2.13 16.63
C ALA A 447 -16.16 -2.15 15.47
N GLU A 448 -16.26 -1.04 14.72
CA GLU A 448 -17.16 -0.88 13.57
C GLU A 448 -16.53 -1.33 12.23
N LEU A 449 -15.20 -1.59 12.19
CA LEU A 449 -14.53 -1.97 10.96
C LEU A 449 -14.85 -3.41 10.56
N ASP A 450 -15.10 -3.61 9.26
CA ASP A 450 -15.13 -4.94 8.67
C ASP A 450 -13.70 -5.51 8.59
N PRO A 451 -13.47 -6.76 9.01
CA PRO A 451 -12.16 -7.43 8.84
C PRO A 451 -11.69 -7.55 7.39
N GLU A 452 -12.59 -7.50 6.42
CA GLU A 452 -12.26 -7.53 4.98
C GLU A 452 -11.96 -6.13 4.42
N GLY A 453 -12.16 -5.07 5.23
CA GLY A 453 -11.95 -3.68 4.87
C GLY A 453 -13.17 -3.03 4.22
N ASP A 454 -13.32 -1.72 4.42
CA ASP A 454 -14.41 -0.92 3.87
C ASP A 454 -13.87 0.35 3.20
N VAL A 455 -14.08 0.45 1.89
CA VAL A 455 -13.66 1.61 1.08
C VAL A 455 -14.26 2.91 1.60
N ALA A 456 -15.54 2.93 1.97
CA ALA A 456 -16.21 4.15 2.43
C ALA A 456 -15.64 4.64 3.76
N VAL A 457 -15.34 3.71 4.67
CA VAL A 457 -14.71 4.03 5.95
C VAL A 457 -13.31 4.60 5.76
N GLU A 458 -12.47 3.96 4.93
CA GLU A 458 -11.11 4.42 4.67
C GLU A 458 -11.07 5.77 3.94
N VAL A 459 -11.93 5.97 2.94
CA VAL A 459 -12.04 7.24 2.22
C VAL A 459 -12.53 8.36 3.14
N ARG A 460 -13.52 8.09 4.00
CA ARG A 460 -14.02 9.06 5.00
C ARG A 460 -12.94 9.42 6.01
N ARG A 461 -12.21 8.44 6.52
CA ARG A 461 -11.12 8.63 7.49
C ARG A 461 -10.00 9.51 6.95
N ARG A 462 -9.60 9.28 5.71
CA ARG A 462 -8.50 10.00 5.04
C ARG A 462 -8.96 11.26 4.33
N GLY A 463 -10.26 11.40 4.09
CA GLY A 463 -10.87 12.47 3.28
C GLY A 463 -10.69 12.27 1.77
N ALA A 464 -9.52 11.79 1.34
CA ALA A 464 -9.24 11.34 -0.01
C ALA A 464 -8.07 10.37 -0.02
N VAL A 465 -8.10 9.37 -0.90
CA VAL A 465 -7.06 8.33 -1.02
C VAL A 465 -6.96 7.82 -2.46
N PRO A 466 -5.76 7.62 -3.01
CA PRO A 466 -5.58 6.97 -4.30
C PRO A 466 -5.99 5.49 -4.24
N GLU A 467 -6.71 5.01 -5.24
CA GLU A 467 -7.13 3.60 -5.35
C GLU A 467 -5.95 2.59 -5.22
N PRO A 468 -4.76 2.83 -5.83
CA PRO A 468 -3.62 1.94 -5.62
C PRO A 468 -3.18 1.80 -4.15
N VAL A 469 -3.42 2.82 -3.32
CA VAL A 469 -3.13 2.77 -1.88
C VAL A 469 -4.10 1.83 -1.17
N LEU A 470 -5.40 1.90 -1.47
CA LEU A 470 -6.39 0.97 -0.93
C LEU A 470 -6.08 -0.47 -1.33
N LEU A 471 -5.75 -0.69 -2.61
CA LEU A 471 -5.34 -2.00 -3.10
C LEU A 471 -4.06 -2.50 -2.39
N ALA A 472 -3.08 -1.63 -2.16
CA ALA A 472 -1.88 -1.99 -1.41
C ALA A 472 -2.17 -2.33 0.06
N MET A 473 -3.20 -1.73 0.65
CA MET A 473 -3.69 -2.06 1.99
C MET A 473 -4.48 -3.37 2.03
N GLY A 474 -4.89 -3.93 0.89
CA GLY A 474 -5.73 -5.13 0.80
C GLY A 474 -7.21 -4.85 0.69
N ILE A 475 -7.60 -3.61 0.47
CA ILE A 475 -9.00 -3.21 0.36
C ILE A 475 -9.37 -3.15 -1.12
N GLU A 476 -10.26 -4.03 -1.54
CA GLU A 476 -10.76 -4.06 -2.91
C GLU A 476 -11.75 -2.92 -3.16
N VAL A 477 -11.56 -2.23 -4.29
CA VAL A 477 -12.45 -1.14 -4.70
C VAL A 477 -13.54 -1.72 -5.61
N PRO A 478 -14.82 -1.69 -5.20
CA PRO A 478 -15.89 -2.23 -6.01
C PRO A 478 -16.10 -1.38 -7.27
N ALA A 479 -16.59 -2.01 -8.34
CA ALA A 479 -16.90 -1.33 -9.61
C ALA A 479 -17.93 -0.21 -9.42
N GLU A 480 -18.93 -0.43 -8.58
CA GLU A 480 -19.88 0.57 -8.13
C GLU A 480 -19.43 1.10 -6.75
N LEU A 481 -19.09 2.39 -6.70
CA LEU A 481 -18.58 2.99 -5.48
C LEU A 481 -19.67 3.14 -4.41
N PRO A 482 -19.32 2.97 -3.13
CA PRO A 482 -20.24 3.20 -2.02
C PRO A 482 -20.79 4.64 -2.01
N ALA A 483 -21.98 4.81 -1.43
CA ALA A 483 -22.60 6.11 -1.29
C ALA A 483 -21.68 7.08 -0.51
N GLY A 484 -21.55 8.30 -1.01
CA GLY A 484 -20.70 9.33 -0.42
C GLY A 484 -19.23 9.27 -0.84
N VAL A 485 -18.81 8.27 -1.61
CA VAL A 485 -17.48 8.19 -2.22
C VAL A 485 -17.56 8.63 -3.67
N VAL A 486 -16.71 9.55 -4.07
CA VAL A 486 -16.63 10.05 -5.46
C VAL A 486 -15.24 9.81 -6.04
N ARG A 487 -15.18 9.52 -7.34
CA ARG A 487 -13.93 9.37 -8.09
C ARG A 487 -13.53 10.71 -8.72
N LEU A 488 -12.33 11.15 -8.46
CA LEU A 488 -11.72 12.33 -9.04
C LEU A 488 -10.58 11.93 -9.98
N GLY A 489 -10.74 12.23 -11.27
CA GLY A 489 -9.82 11.71 -12.30
C GLY A 489 -9.95 10.18 -12.42
N GLU A 490 -8.82 9.49 -12.64
CA GLU A 490 -8.83 8.04 -12.90
C GLU A 490 -8.80 7.20 -11.62
N THR A 491 -8.02 7.62 -10.61
CA THR A 491 -7.67 6.77 -9.48
C THR A 491 -7.86 7.39 -8.09
N LEU A 492 -8.19 8.69 -7.97
CA LEU A 492 -8.37 9.31 -6.66
C LEU A 492 -9.80 9.14 -6.19
N LEU A 493 -10.00 8.52 -5.04
CA LEU A 493 -11.28 8.44 -4.34
C LEU A 493 -11.33 9.49 -3.23
N ALA A 494 -12.48 10.15 -3.05
CA ALA A 494 -12.64 11.20 -2.05
C ALA A 494 -14.03 11.13 -1.41
N ASP A 495 -14.11 11.53 -0.14
CA ASP A 495 -15.36 11.66 0.60
C ASP A 495 -16.08 12.94 0.19
N GLU A 496 -17.30 12.78 -0.30
CA GLU A 496 -18.11 13.90 -0.81
C GLU A 496 -18.46 14.91 0.29
N SER A 497 -18.69 14.45 1.52
CA SER A 497 -19.01 15.31 2.66
C SER A 497 -17.79 16.16 3.05
N ARG A 498 -16.60 15.56 3.01
CA ARG A 498 -15.35 16.23 3.29
C ARG A 498 -14.99 17.27 2.23
N ILE A 499 -15.24 16.96 0.94
CA ILE A 499 -15.11 17.96 -0.13
C ILE A 499 -16.00 19.17 0.13
N ARG A 500 -17.26 18.96 0.56
CA ARG A 500 -18.18 20.07 0.89
C ARG A 500 -17.71 20.88 2.12
N GLU A 501 -17.13 20.23 3.11
CA GLU A 501 -16.53 20.91 4.27
C GLU A 501 -15.35 21.80 3.85
N TRP A 502 -14.42 21.24 3.10
CA TRP A 502 -13.28 21.97 2.54
C TRP A 502 -13.73 23.12 1.63
N ALA A 503 -14.77 22.90 0.83
CA ALA A 503 -15.31 23.94 -0.05
C ALA A 503 -15.88 25.15 0.74
N ARG A 504 -16.60 24.90 1.84
CA ARG A 504 -17.07 25.94 2.75
C ARG A 504 -15.91 26.69 3.41
N ALA A 505 -14.92 25.97 3.90
CA ALA A 505 -13.74 26.55 4.52
C ALA A 505 -12.94 27.39 3.53
N LEU A 506 -12.79 26.92 2.28
CA LEU A 506 -12.11 27.66 1.20
C LEU A 506 -12.87 28.94 0.81
N ALA A 507 -14.19 28.87 0.70
CA ALA A 507 -15.01 30.05 0.41
C ALA A 507 -14.82 31.14 1.48
N ALA A 508 -14.88 30.75 2.75
CA ALA A 508 -14.65 31.67 3.88
C ALA A 508 -13.20 32.21 3.93
N LEU A 509 -12.22 31.41 3.52
CA LEU A 509 -10.81 31.86 3.41
C LEU A 509 -10.65 32.94 2.33
N VAL A 510 -11.24 32.70 1.15
CA VAL A 510 -11.19 33.66 0.03
C VAL A 510 -11.96 34.96 0.35
N GLU A 511 -13.10 34.85 1.03
CA GLU A 511 -13.89 36.00 1.47
C GLU A 511 -13.09 36.88 2.44
N ARG A 512 -12.51 36.32 3.49
CA ARG A 512 -11.64 37.04 4.43
C ARG A 512 -10.44 37.71 3.74
N GLU A 513 -9.85 37.05 2.75
CA GLU A 513 -8.75 37.63 1.97
C GLU A 513 -9.19 38.87 1.18
N HIS A 514 -10.39 38.84 0.58
CA HIS A 514 -10.94 39.96 -0.17
C HIS A 514 -11.44 41.08 0.75
N GLU A 515 -11.97 40.75 1.95
CA GLU A 515 -12.34 41.75 2.97
C GLU A 515 -11.11 42.48 3.51
N ALA A 516 -10.01 41.74 3.77
CA ALA A 516 -8.76 42.34 4.25
C ALA A 516 -8.05 43.19 3.17
N ASP A 517 -8.17 42.79 1.91
CA ASP A 517 -7.58 43.44 0.76
C ASP A 517 -8.48 43.32 -0.48
N ALA A 518 -9.29 44.35 -0.73
CA ALA A 518 -10.15 44.43 -1.95
C ALA A 518 -9.40 44.33 -3.28
N LEU A 519 -8.11 44.62 -3.27
CA LEU A 519 -7.23 44.49 -4.45
C LEU A 519 -6.49 43.14 -4.48
N SER A 520 -6.75 42.23 -3.54
CA SER A 520 -6.10 40.94 -3.50
C SER A 520 -6.37 40.14 -4.77
N ARG A 521 -5.32 39.50 -5.26
CA ARG A 521 -5.42 38.60 -6.41
C ARG A 521 -6.03 37.23 -6.07
N GLY A 522 -6.39 37.03 -4.80
CA GLY A 522 -6.87 35.77 -4.25
C GLY A 522 -5.76 34.89 -3.69
N VAL A 523 -6.15 33.72 -3.16
CA VAL A 523 -5.31 32.78 -2.43
C VAL A 523 -4.56 31.86 -3.40
N THR A 524 -3.26 31.60 -3.16
CA THR A 524 -2.54 30.62 -3.97
C THR A 524 -3.01 29.19 -3.68
N GLY A 525 -2.93 28.30 -4.68
CA GLY A 525 -3.32 26.89 -4.50
C GLY A 525 -2.60 26.19 -3.34
N LYS A 526 -1.30 26.49 -3.14
CA LYS A 526 -0.53 25.96 -2.01
C LYS A 526 -1.08 26.48 -0.68
N ALA A 527 -1.25 27.79 -0.52
CA ALA A 527 -1.76 28.38 0.71
C ALA A 527 -3.19 27.87 1.04
N ALA A 528 -4.03 27.68 0.02
CA ALA A 528 -5.35 27.09 0.18
C ALA A 528 -5.26 25.64 0.68
N ALA A 529 -4.43 24.81 0.02
CA ALA A 529 -4.26 23.41 0.40
C ALA A 529 -3.72 23.25 1.82
N ASP A 530 -2.75 24.10 2.22
CA ASP A 530 -2.15 24.08 3.56
C ASP A 530 -3.13 24.60 4.62
N SER A 531 -3.91 25.65 4.31
CA SER A 531 -4.93 26.18 5.23
C SER A 531 -6.11 25.25 5.47
N LEU A 532 -6.43 24.40 4.48
CA LEU A 532 -7.50 23.39 4.55
C LEU A 532 -7.04 22.07 5.14
N ASP A 533 -5.77 21.92 5.44
CA ASP A 533 -5.14 20.65 5.85
C ASP A 533 -5.50 19.50 4.88
N LEU A 534 -5.37 19.77 3.57
CA LEU A 534 -5.62 18.73 2.58
C LEU A 534 -4.56 17.63 2.67
N PRO A 535 -4.94 16.37 2.54
CA PRO A 535 -4.02 15.25 2.63
C PRO A 535 -2.87 15.37 1.60
N GLU A 536 -1.70 14.84 1.95
CA GLU A 536 -0.52 14.78 1.08
C GLU A 536 -0.68 13.66 0.05
N LEU A 537 -1.11 14.02 -1.15
CA LEU A 537 -1.44 13.11 -2.24
C LEU A 537 -0.49 13.21 -3.44
N GLY A 538 0.68 13.85 -3.26
CA GLY A 538 1.57 14.14 -4.38
C GLY A 538 0.85 14.90 -5.51
N ALA A 539 0.96 14.42 -6.73
CA ALA A 539 0.33 15.03 -7.89
C ALA A 539 -1.22 15.05 -7.82
N ALA A 540 -1.83 14.09 -7.13
CA ALA A 540 -3.29 14.00 -7.01
C ALA A 540 -3.89 15.07 -6.07
N ARG A 541 -3.07 15.77 -5.24
CA ARG A 541 -3.53 16.88 -4.40
C ARG A 541 -4.15 18.02 -5.21
N SER A 542 -3.65 18.26 -6.42
CA SER A 542 -4.21 19.25 -7.34
C SER A 542 -5.60 18.90 -7.86
N LEU A 543 -5.88 17.60 -8.09
CA LEU A 543 -7.21 17.13 -8.49
C LEU A 543 -8.23 17.33 -7.36
N LEU A 544 -7.84 17.03 -6.12
CA LEU A 544 -8.67 17.27 -4.94
C LEU A 544 -8.96 18.75 -4.76
N LEU A 545 -7.92 19.62 -4.78
CA LEU A 545 -8.10 21.06 -4.68
C LEU A 545 -9.01 21.59 -5.79
N GLY A 546 -8.84 21.09 -7.02
CA GLY A 546 -9.72 21.47 -8.14
C GLY A 546 -11.19 21.09 -7.91
N ALA A 547 -11.47 19.94 -7.31
CA ALA A 547 -12.82 19.55 -6.92
C ALA A 547 -13.39 20.47 -5.81
N VAL A 548 -12.59 20.78 -4.80
CA VAL A 548 -12.96 21.70 -3.71
C VAL A 548 -13.29 23.10 -4.25
N VAL A 549 -12.45 23.64 -5.16
CA VAL A 549 -12.67 24.95 -5.81
C VAL A 549 -13.98 24.98 -6.60
N ARG A 550 -14.25 23.92 -7.39
CA ARG A 550 -15.51 23.81 -8.15
C ARG A 550 -16.72 23.77 -7.25
N THR A 551 -16.66 22.95 -6.19
CA THR A 551 -17.75 22.80 -5.21
C THR A 551 -17.98 24.11 -4.45
N ALA A 552 -16.93 24.88 -4.17
CA ALA A 552 -17.02 26.20 -3.54
C ALA A 552 -17.56 27.28 -4.49
N GLY A 553 -17.75 27.01 -5.78
CA GLY A 553 -18.18 28.00 -6.77
C GLY A 553 -17.14 29.06 -7.08
N LEU A 554 -15.87 28.80 -6.72
CA LEU A 554 -14.75 29.70 -6.94
C LEU A 554 -14.09 29.49 -8.33
N THR A 555 -13.19 30.39 -8.72
CA THR A 555 -12.45 30.32 -9.99
C THR A 555 -10.95 30.38 -9.75
N VAL A 556 -10.19 29.72 -10.62
CA VAL A 556 -8.72 29.85 -10.65
C VAL A 556 -8.33 30.72 -11.83
N ALA A 557 -7.54 31.77 -11.56
CA ALA A 557 -6.94 32.59 -12.58
C ALA A 557 -5.52 33.01 -12.14
N ASP A 558 -4.57 32.94 -13.04
CA ASP A 558 -3.15 33.23 -12.78
C ASP A 558 -2.58 32.45 -11.59
N GLY A 559 -3.00 31.18 -11.42
CA GLY A 559 -2.60 30.31 -10.31
C GLY A 559 -3.17 30.69 -8.94
N ARG A 560 -4.19 31.55 -8.90
CA ARG A 560 -4.85 32.02 -7.67
C ARG A 560 -6.33 31.70 -7.68
N ILE A 561 -6.85 31.37 -6.50
CA ILE A 561 -8.26 31.05 -6.24
C ILE A 561 -8.96 32.33 -5.78
N ARG A 562 -10.10 32.67 -6.40
CA ARG A 562 -10.86 33.89 -6.12
C ARG A 562 -12.36 33.68 -6.33
N ALA A 563 -13.16 34.57 -5.78
CA ALA A 563 -14.59 34.60 -6.04
C ALA A 563 -14.90 34.93 -7.49
N ARG A 564 -16.00 34.39 -8.03
CA ARG A 564 -16.48 34.72 -9.39
C ARG A 564 -16.83 36.20 -9.44
N GLY A 565 -16.29 36.92 -10.42
CA GLY A 565 -16.54 38.38 -10.61
C GLY A 565 -15.64 39.29 -9.78
N ALA A 566 -14.87 38.83 -8.82
CA ALA A 566 -13.93 39.64 -8.05
C ALA A 566 -12.84 40.31 -8.90
N ALA A 567 -12.69 39.94 -10.17
CA ALA A 567 -11.77 40.55 -11.10
C ALA A 567 -12.24 41.91 -11.63
N ALA A 568 -13.49 42.30 -11.47
CA ALA A 568 -14.09 43.47 -12.07
C ALA A 568 -14.06 44.71 -11.16
N ASP A 569 -13.98 44.54 -9.84
CA ASP A 569 -14.05 45.61 -8.86
C ASP A 569 -12.66 46.02 -8.34
N LEU A 570 -12.34 47.31 -8.41
CA LEU A 570 -11.12 47.92 -7.88
C LEU A 570 -11.34 48.42 -6.43
N GLY A 571 -12.43 48.01 -5.77
CA GLY A 571 -12.75 48.43 -4.42
C GLY A 571 -12.85 49.97 -4.32
N ALA A 572 -12.21 50.56 -3.31
CA ALA A 572 -12.21 52.02 -3.09
C ALA A 572 -11.65 52.80 -4.29
N ALA A 573 -10.80 52.20 -5.14
CA ALA A 573 -10.23 52.84 -6.32
C ALA A 573 -11.17 52.86 -7.56
N GLU A 574 -12.28 52.13 -7.52
CA GLU A 574 -13.19 51.96 -8.67
C GLU A 574 -13.76 53.31 -9.14
N GLY A 575 -14.22 54.13 -8.21
CA GLY A 575 -14.74 55.50 -8.50
C GLY A 575 -13.69 56.39 -9.13
N ALA A 576 -12.49 56.38 -8.60
CA ALA A 576 -11.37 57.15 -9.08
C ALA A 576 -10.92 56.74 -10.53
N VAL A 577 -10.87 55.41 -10.78
CA VAL A 577 -10.53 54.90 -12.14
C VAL A 577 -11.63 55.25 -13.14
N ARG A 578 -12.92 55.17 -12.78
CA ARG A 578 -14.02 55.67 -13.64
C ARG A 578 -13.93 57.15 -13.94
N THR A 579 -13.50 57.96 -13.01
CA THR A 579 -13.25 59.38 -13.22
C THR A 579 -12.15 59.59 -14.28
N LEU A 580 -11.04 58.85 -14.22
CA LEU A 580 -10.00 58.88 -15.23
C LEU A 580 -10.53 58.44 -16.59
N GLU A 581 -11.27 57.35 -16.65
CA GLU A 581 -11.87 56.85 -17.91
C GLU A 581 -12.83 57.84 -18.55
N ALA A 582 -13.62 58.52 -17.73
CA ALA A 582 -14.48 59.60 -18.24
C ALA A 582 -13.64 60.76 -18.83
N GLY A 583 -12.59 61.19 -18.12
CA GLY A 583 -11.70 62.24 -18.62
C GLY A 583 -10.99 61.86 -19.93
N TRP A 584 -10.64 60.60 -20.14
CA TRP A 584 -10.01 60.13 -21.39
C TRP A 584 -10.98 60.00 -22.57
N ARG A 585 -12.30 59.99 -22.36
CA ARG A 585 -13.28 60.06 -23.46
C ARG A 585 -13.23 61.44 -24.15
N ASP A 586 -13.07 62.50 -23.33
CA ASP A 586 -13.02 63.86 -23.83
C ASP A 586 -11.60 64.24 -24.27
N ARG A 587 -10.57 63.80 -23.52
CA ARG A 587 -9.16 64.10 -23.77
C ARG A 587 -8.30 62.85 -23.73
N PRO A 588 -8.27 62.04 -24.80
CA PRO A 588 -7.64 60.73 -24.81
C PRO A 588 -6.14 60.70 -24.46
N PHE A 589 -5.44 61.80 -24.73
CA PHE A 589 -3.99 61.89 -24.51
C PHE A 589 -3.63 62.81 -23.33
N HIS A 590 -4.58 63.12 -22.45
CA HIS A 590 -4.31 63.85 -21.24
C HIS A 590 -3.89 62.88 -20.12
N ALA A 591 -2.60 62.93 -19.75
CA ALA A 591 -2.08 62.16 -18.61
C ALA A 591 -2.22 62.99 -17.33
N PRO A 592 -2.94 62.48 -16.32
CA PRO A 592 -3.08 63.13 -15.01
C PRO A 592 -1.69 63.42 -14.39
N GLU A 593 -1.60 64.47 -13.61
CA GLU A 593 -0.40 64.80 -12.82
C GLU A 593 -0.35 63.85 -11.58
N ALA A 594 0.87 63.62 -11.05
CA ALA A 594 1.04 62.69 -9.90
C ALA A 594 0.29 63.17 -8.64
N HIS A 595 0.11 64.49 -8.46
CA HIS A 595 -0.68 65.00 -7.34
C HIS A 595 -2.17 64.69 -7.52
N ALA A 596 -2.72 64.83 -8.74
CA ALA A 596 -4.11 64.52 -9.03
C ALA A 596 -4.42 63.01 -8.83
N LEU A 597 -3.48 62.14 -9.21
CA LEU A 597 -3.62 60.71 -8.91
C LEU A 597 -3.64 60.42 -7.41
N ARG A 598 -2.80 61.11 -6.63
CA ARG A 598 -2.79 60.99 -5.17
C ARG A 598 -4.08 61.54 -4.49
N GLU A 599 -4.58 62.66 -5.00
CA GLU A 599 -5.87 63.22 -4.52
C GLU A 599 -7.04 62.28 -4.81
N LEU A 600 -6.98 61.51 -5.91
CA LEU A 600 -7.93 60.45 -6.23
C LEU A 600 -7.69 59.16 -5.44
N GLY A 601 -6.70 59.09 -4.54
CA GLY A 601 -6.34 57.87 -3.81
C GLY A 601 -5.72 56.79 -4.67
N LEU A 602 -5.19 57.13 -5.86
CA LEU A 602 -4.59 56.16 -6.78
C LEU A 602 -3.07 56.11 -6.59
N GLY A 603 -2.60 55.26 -5.70
CA GLY A 603 -1.17 54.97 -5.52
C GLY A 603 -0.64 53.95 -6.55
N SER A 604 0.63 53.59 -6.40
CA SER A 604 1.29 52.63 -7.32
C SER A 604 0.61 51.25 -7.36
N ARG A 605 0.00 50.86 -6.28
CA ARG A 605 -0.72 49.57 -6.10
C ARG A 605 -2.06 49.58 -6.86
N GLU A 606 -2.87 50.60 -6.66
CA GLU A 606 -4.17 50.79 -7.31
C GLU A 606 -3.99 50.95 -8.83
N LEU A 607 -3.00 51.73 -9.27
CA LEU A 607 -2.64 51.89 -10.70
C LEU A 607 -2.17 50.57 -11.31
N ALA A 608 -1.35 49.77 -10.59
CA ALA A 608 -0.92 48.47 -11.08
C ALA A 608 -2.11 47.48 -11.20
N ALA A 609 -3.03 47.49 -10.24
CA ALA A 609 -4.24 46.71 -10.28
C ALA A 609 -5.16 47.10 -11.44
N ALA A 610 -5.34 48.38 -11.71
CA ALA A 610 -6.14 48.88 -12.81
C ALA A 610 -5.50 48.59 -14.20
N GLU A 611 -4.17 48.66 -14.31
CA GLU A 611 -3.43 48.29 -15.53
C GLU A 611 -3.57 46.78 -15.82
N GLN A 612 -3.41 45.92 -14.83
CA GLN A 612 -3.58 44.47 -14.99
C GLN A 612 -4.99 44.08 -15.42
N ARG A 613 -6.00 44.89 -15.06
CA ARG A 613 -7.39 44.74 -15.51
C ARG A 613 -7.66 45.38 -16.87
N GLY A 614 -6.61 45.91 -17.52
CA GLY A 614 -6.74 46.58 -18.83
C GLY A 614 -7.53 47.88 -18.80
N ARG A 615 -7.73 48.50 -17.63
CA ARG A 615 -8.49 49.74 -17.43
C ARG A 615 -7.65 50.99 -17.73
N LEU A 616 -6.35 50.86 -17.60
CA LEU A 616 -5.41 51.93 -17.93
C LEU A 616 -4.07 51.37 -18.46
N LEU A 617 -3.21 52.23 -18.97
CA LEU A 617 -1.87 51.89 -19.44
C LEU A 617 -0.87 52.84 -18.77
N ARG A 618 0.21 52.29 -18.21
CA ARG A 618 1.32 53.07 -17.64
C ARG A 618 2.50 53.06 -18.57
N LEU A 619 3.04 54.24 -18.86
CA LEU A 619 4.16 54.44 -19.79
C LEU A 619 5.28 55.22 -19.11
N GLY A 620 6.55 54.97 -19.46
CA GLY A 620 7.72 55.77 -19.08
C GLY A 620 8.24 55.58 -17.65
N GLY A 621 7.77 54.57 -16.88
CA GLY A 621 8.28 54.24 -15.55
C GLY A 621 9.10 52.94 -15.59
N ARG A 622 10.24 52.84 -14.90
CA ARG A 622 10.94 51.58 -14.66
C ARG A 622 10.09 50.69 -13.75
N LEU A 623 9.35 49.81 -14.35
CA LEU A 623 8.77 48.69 -13.61
C LEU A 623 9.88 47.68 -13.32
N GLY A 624 10.15 47.40 -12.04
CA GLY A 624 11.04 46.37 -11.62
C GLY A 624 10.55 44.99 -12.08
N HIS A 625 11.10 44.51 -13.19
CA HIS A 625 11.20 43.07 -13.45
C HIS A 625 12.59 42.64 -13.02
N GLY A 626 12.66 41.72 -12.06
CA GLY A 626 13.89 41.16 -11.56
C GLY A 626 14.71 40.53 -12.68
N GLY A 627 15.83 41.17 -12.99
CA GLY A 627 16.89 40.69 -13.85
C GLY A 627 18.18 41.35 -13.35
N ALA A 628 19.05 40.55 -12.73
CA ALA A 628 20.36 40.99 -12.26
C ALA A 628 21.23 41.43 -13.43
N GLY A 629 21.85 42.62 -13.32
CA GLY A 629 22.96 42.97 -14.20
C GLY A 629 23.26 44.47 -14.34
N THR A 630 24.29 44.90 -13.65
CA THR A 630 25.29 45.95 -13.96
C THR A 630 24.93 47.45 -13.87
N SER A 631 25.49 48.04 -12.84
CA SER A 631 26.29 49.27 -12.68
C SER A 631 25.84 50.61 -13.28
N GLY A 632 25.63 51.58 -12.38
CA GLY A 632 26.23 52.93 -12.44
C GLY A 632 25.55 53.93 -13.37
N GLY A 633 24.61 54.72 -12.83
CA GLY A 633 24.15 55.94 -13.47
C GLY A 633 23.04 56.59 -12.65
N THR A 634 23.32 57.71 -11.99
CA THR A 634 22.33 58.58 -11.33
C THR A 634 21.38 59.16 -12.36
N ALA A 635 20.30 58.45 -12.72
CA ALA A 635 19.18 58.97 -13.49
C ALA A 635 18.04 59.29 -12.50
N LYS A 636 17.60 60.53 -12.45
CA LYS A 636 16.37 60.97 -11.76
C LYS A 636 15.23 60.04 -12.14
N GLU A 637 14.53 59.48 -11.15
CA GLU A 637 13.32 58.71 -11.30
C GLU A 637 12.29 59.52 -12.09
N GLY A 638 12.13 59.21 -13.38
CA GLY A 638 11.07 59.79 -14.20
C GLY A 638 9.75 59.19 -13.79
N GLU A 639 8.85 59.99 -13.20
CA GLU A 639 7.47 59.59 -12.92
C GLU A 639 6.82 59.14 -14.24
N GLY A 640 6.39 57.87 -14.27
CA GLY A 640 5.64 57.32 -15.41
C GLY A 640 4.30 58.06 -15.59
N ILE A 641 3.74 58.03 -16.78
CA ILE A 641 2.42 58.59 -17.12
C ILE A 641 1.37 57.50 -17.18
N VAL A 642 0.11 57.89 -16.95
CA VAL A 642 -1.05 56.99 -17.04
C VAL A 642 -1.98 57.49 -18.14
N LEU A 643 -2.41 56.61 -19.04
CA LEU A 643 -3.34 56.88 -20.14
C LEU A 643 -4.43 55.79 -20.22
N GLY A 644 -5.47 56.06 -20.98
CA GLY A 644 -6.46 55.06 -21.32
C GLY A 644 -5.88 53.93 -22.19
N PRO A 645 -6.39 52.70 -22.12
CA PRO A 645 -5.84 51.53 -22.82
C PRO A 645 -5.93 51.68 -24.36
N THR A 646 -6.84 52.47 -24.86
CA THR A 646 -7.03 52.72 -26.29
C THR A 646 -6.16 53.85 -26.83
N ALA A 647 -5.49 54.60 -25.97
CA ALA A 647 -4.69 55.77 -26.38
C ALA A 647 -3.60 55.46 -27.44
N PRO A 648 -2.84 54.34 -27.36
CA PRO A 648 -1.87 54.01 -28.40
C PRO A 648 -2.50 53.85 -29.79
N ALA A 649 -3.63 53.13 -29.87
CA ALA A 649 -4.33 52.91 -31.14
C ALA A 649 -4.97 54.18 -31.71
N GLN A 650 -5.47 55.06 -30.84
CA GLN A 650 -5.98 56.36 -31.25
C GLN A 650 -4.86 57.29 -31.71
N ALA A 651 -3.72 57.27 -31.01
CA ALA A 651 -2.53 58.03 -31.42
C ALA A 651 -2.04 57.63 -32.82
N MET A 652 -1.99 56.33 -33.09
CA MET A 652 -1.59 55.82 -34.40
C MET A 652 -2.47 56.33 -35.54
N ARG A 653 -3.78 56.39 -35.34
CA ARG A 653 -4.72 56.93 -36.38
C ARG A 653 -4.44 58.37 -36.69
N LEU A 654 -4.16 59.18 -35.68
CA LEU A 654 -3.86 60.61 -35.88
C LEU A 654 -2.46 60.82 -36.47
N LEU A 655 -1.45 60.12 -36.01
CA LEU A 655 -0.09 60.18 -36.48
C LEU A 655 0.07 59.73 -37.96
N ALA A 656 -0.75 58.69 -38.35
CA ALA A 656 -0.79 58.22 -39.74
C ALA A 656 -1.33 59.29 -40.72
N GLY A 657 -2.10 60.25 -40.24
CA GLY A 657 -2.61 61.38 -41.01
C GLY A 657 -1.63 62.56 -41.16
N LEU A 658 -0.48 62.53 -40.48
CA LEU A 658 0.56 63.55 -40.63
C LEU A 658 1.42 63.26 -41.86
N GLU A 659 2.06 64.39 -42.40
CA GLU A 659 3.12 64.26 -43.38
C GLU A 659 4.29 63.45 -42.75
N GLN A 660 4.77 62.44 -43.47
CA GLN A 660 5.84 61.56 -43.03
C GLN A 660 7.20 61.93 -43.63
N PRO A 661 8.27 61.97 -42.87
CA PRO A 661 8.36 61.75 -41.41
C PRO A 661 7.91 63.00 -40.63
N PHE A 662 7.36 62.74 -39.43
CA PHE A 662 6.88 63.79 -38.53
C PHE A 662 7.82 63.98 -37.32
N THR A 663 7.78 65.20 -36.77
CA THR A 663 8.55 65.58 -35.59
C THR A 663 7.78 65.36 -34.31
N THR A 664 8.49 65.22 -33.17
CA THR A 664 7.85 65.13 -31.83
C THR A 664 6.94 66.32 -31.53
N SER A 665 7.26 67.54 -32.10
CA SER A 665 6.42 68.76 -31.97
C SER A 665 5.12 68.63 -32.74
N GLN A 666 5.16 68.13 -33.98
CA GLN A 666 3.97 67.85 -34.80
C GLN A 666 3.09 66.77 -34.15
N ALA A 667 3.69 65.68 -33.65
CA ALA A 667 2.96 64.69 -32.92
C ALA A 667 2.27 65.26 -31.65
N ARG A 668 2.96 66.08 -30.89
CA ARG A 668 2.40 66.78 -29.72
C ARG A 668 1.18 67.62 -30.06
N GLN A 669 1.26 68.38 -31.16
CA GLN A 669 0.18 69.24 -31.66
C GLN A 669 -1.01 68.41 -32.16
N ALA A 670 -0.75 67.40 -32.98
CA ALA A 670 -1.76 66.49 -33.52
C ALA A 670 -2.53 65.71 -32.45
N LEU A 671 -1.84 65.37 -31.38
CA LEU A 671 -2.43 64.64 -30.24
C LEU A 671 -2.98 65.59 -29.15
N ASP A 672 -2.94 66.89 -29.32
CA ASP A 672 -3.33 67.94 -28.36
C ASP A 672 -2.88 67.58 -26.94
N THR A 673 -1.57 67.37 -26.75
CA THR A 673 -1.01 66.89 -25.50
C THR A 673 0.28 67.63 -25.10
N THR A 674 0.81 67.25 -23.94
CA THR A 674 2.04 67.80 -23.39
C THR A 674 3.28 67.01 -23.84
N ARG A 675 4.48 67.67 -23.77
CA ARG A 675 5.75 66.99 -24.02
C ARG A 675 6.00 65.83 -23.07
N ARG A 676 5.51 65.95 -21.83
CA ARG A 676 5.57 64.89 -20.80
C ARG A 676 4.81 63.60 -21.21
N THR A 677 3.69 63.75 -21.92
CA THR A 677 2.87 62.68 -22.38
C THR A 677 3.30 62.09 -23.72
N VAL A 678 3.64 62.98 -24.71
CA VAL A 678 3.93 62.55 -26.07
C VAL A 678 5.20 61.68 -26.15
N ILE A 679 6.23 61.98 -25.34
CA ILE A 679 7.51 61.25 -25.43
C ILE A 679 7.36 59.82 -25.01
N PRO A 680 6.85 59.48 -23.80
CA PRO A 680 6.65 58.09 -23.42
C PRO A 680 5.65 57.34 -24.32
N LEU A 681 4.65 58.03 -24.88
CA LEU A 681 3.70 57.43 -25.80
C LEU A 681 4.38 57.03 -27.11
N LEU A 682 5.19 57.94 -27.70
CA LEU A 682 5.95 57.64 -28.93
C LEU A 682 6.99 56.53 -28.69
N GLU A 683 7.69 56.53 -27.58
CA GLU A 683 8.60 55.43 -27.20
C GLU A 683 7.88 54.07 -27.08
N HIS A 684 6.66 54.08 -26.54
CA HIS A 684 5.83 52.89 -26.51
C HIS A 684 5.40 52.40 -27.90
N LEU A 685 5.07 53.35 -28.81
CA LEU A 685 4.73 53.02 -30.20
C LEU A 685 5.94 52.48 -30.96
N ASP A 686 7.14 53.11 -30.74
CA ASP A 686 8.41 52.64 -31.29
C ASP A 686 8.73 51.21 -30.81
N ALA A 687 8.59 50.93 -29.51
CA ALA A 687 8.81 49.60 -28.91
C ALA A 687 7.86 48.53 -29.46
N ARG A 688 6.66 48.90 -29.89
CA ARG A 688 5.69 47.99 -30.53
C ARG A 688 5.91 47.87 -32.06
N GLY A 689 6.88 48.59 -32.63
CA GLY A 689 7.14 48.58 -34.05
C GLY A 689 6.06 49.31 -34.89
N TRP A 690 5.19 50.09 -34.25
CA TRP A 690 4.15 50.85 -34.94
C TRP A 690 4.67 52.17 -35.49
N THR A 691 5.68 52.76 -34.85
CA THR A 691 6.47 53.88 -35.37
C THR A 691 7.93 53.48 -35.35
N ARG A 692 8.72 54.13 -36.20
CA ARG A 692 10.17 53.96 -36.29
C ARG A 692 10.83 55.33 -36.14
N ARG A 693 11.79 55.42 -35.23
CA ARG A 693 12.61 56.61 -35.06
C ARG A 693 13.69 56.65 -36.14
N LEU A 694 13.76 57.74 -36.92
CA LEU A 694 14.73 57.88 -37.96
C LEU A 694 15.99 58.61 -37.47
N ASP A 695 15.79 59.67 -36.65
CA ASP A 695 16.87 60.46 -36.04
C ASP A 695 16.45 61.05 -34.69
N ALA A 696 17.20 61.98 -34.12
CA ALA A 696 16.88 62.59 -32.83
C ALA A 696 15.57 63.43 -32.85
N GLY A 697 15.05 63.82 -33.99
CA GLY A 697 13.86 64.70 -34.11
C GLY A 697 12.68 64.03 -34.84
N HIS A 698 12.93 63.07 -35.74
CA HIS A 698 11.95 62.58 -36.69
C HIS A 698 11.58 61.11 -36.46
N ARG A 699 10.33 60.83 -36.70
CA ARG A 699 9.71 59.46 -36.67
C ARG A 699 8.83 59.30 -37.91
N GLU A 700 8.61 58.04 -38.28
CA GLU A 700 7.63 57.66 -39.30
C GLU A 700 6.73 56.58 -38.81
N VAL A 701 5.51 56.49 -39.32
CA VAL A 701 4.57 55.40 -39.11
C VAL A 701 5.01 54.19 -39.94
N VAL A 702 5.17 53.03 -39.30
CA VAL A 702 5.47 51.79 -40.01
C VAL A 702 4.15 51.27 -40.62
N ARG A 703 4.09 51.14 -41.96
CA ARG A 703 2.92 50.68 -42.72
C ARG A 703 2.87 49.17 -42.77
#